data_6d39f423db243a725fa7947a585ae673
#
_entry.id   6d39f423db243a725fa7947a585ae673
#
_cell.length_a   1.000
_cell.length_b   1.000
_cell.length_c   1.000
_cell.angle_alpha   90.00
_cell.angle_beta   90.00
_cell.angle_gamma   90.00
#
_symmetry.space_group_name_H-M   'P 1'
#
loop_
_entity.id
_entity.type
_entity.pdbx_description
1 polymer ?
#
loop_
_entity_poly.entity_id
_entity_poly.type
_entity_poly.pdbx_seq_one_letter_code
_entity_poly.pdbx_strand_id
1 'polypeptide(L)'
;MSTQTTHAEILVVGFGMVGHRFAQELSARRPDAQITIINRETEDYAYDRVQLSSYVGNWDREALYLDRLPENVTVVPGRAVSIKPEAKELVLDDGRVFAYEELVLATGSRAFVPRLPGNELPQVHVYRTLDDMDGIRAAIEGVVGTHGEATAVVIGGGLLGLEAAGAAQHMGAKTHVVEMAPRLMPLQVDDAGGEMLSQAIRQMGVDVHVGVTSRSIEPSTQRDGAVVLDLGDDGQIETDLVIFSAGIRPRDTMGPDAGLELGPRGGFLTDRQCRTSIEHISAIGECAAVDGKTYGLVAPGNTMAEIVAARLAGEEGPDFEDPDMSTKLKLLGVDVASFGDAFSTAEGHKELHIQDPVSGVYKKLILDAEGKRLIGGILVGEASNYSMLRPMVGSELPGDPVSLIAPESGAGTTAIGAGDLPDAAQICSCNNVSKGDVRAAIGQGCHSVETLMSATRAGTSCGSCIPLLKGILEAEGIEQSKAVCPHFQQSRAELFEIARSTGITDFPTFIERFGTGGGCEVCKPTFANIVASMHTENHVLDGATAGLQDTNDRMLGNMQKNGTYSVIPRQPAGNVTPAQLQEMGRIAEDFGLYLKITGAQRIAMFGARTEDLPEIWRRLIDVGMESGQAYGKSLRAVKSCVGTDWCRYGQQDSVAMAINLELRYRGLRSPHKLKMGVSGCARECAEARGKDIGVIATEQGWNLYVGGNAGATPRQAQLLAKDLTDETLIRYIDRYLAFYIRNADRLQRTAAWQAEVEGGLDHIRDVVVDDSLGIADDLEAFMDHHVANYSDEWQDVLNDPEKLKRFVSFINAPDMPDPTVQFEEHPQGGRKVPLMTPTISAAN
;
A
#
# COMPACT_ATOMS: atom_id res chain seq x y z
N MET A 1 -5.77 -12.03 -52.90
CA MET A 1 -5.12 -12.84 -51.90
C MET A 1 -6.21 -13.61 -51.18
N SER A 2 -6.21 -14.95 -51.17
CA SER A 2 -7.19 -15.71 -50.37
C SER A 2 -6.92 -15.40 -48.91
N THR A 3 -7.88 -14.79 -48.23
CA THR A 3 -7.85 -14.61 -46.78
C THR A 3 -7.84 -16.00 -46.12
N GLN A 4 -6.76 -16.38 -45.53
CA GLN A 4 -6.64 -17.65 -44.81
C GLN A 4 -7.47 -17.51 -43.51
N THR A 5 -8.57 -18.29 -43.43
CA THR A 5 -9.40 -18.34 -42.24
C THR A 5 -8.69 -19.16 -41.19
N THR A 6 -8.45 -18.62 -39.99
CA THR A 6 -7.88 -19.33 -38.84
C THR A 6 -9.04 -19.90 -38.02
N HIS A 7 -8.96 -21.17 -37.63
CA HIS A 7 -9.98 -21.83 -36.80
C HIS A 7 -9.61 -21.69 -35.33
N ALA A 8 -10.60 -21.33 -34.49
CA ALA A 8 -10.49 -21.27 -33.04
C ALA A 8 -11.66 -22.06 -32.42
N GLU A 9 -11.37 -22.97 -31.51
CA GLU A 9 -12.40 -23.70 -30.76
C GLU A 9 -13.21 -22.69 -29.92
N ILE A 10 -12.53 -22.00 -29.03
CA ILE A 10 -13.10 -20.92 -28.19
C ILE A 10 -12.44 -19.59 -28.58
N LEU A 11 -13.23 -18.68 -29.12
CA LEU A 11 -12.77 -17.35 -29.49
C LEU A 11 -13.27 -16.30 -28.51
N VAL A 12 -12.35 -15.52 -27.91
CA VAL A 12 -12.68 -14.45 -26.98
C VAL A 12 -12.34 -13.11 -27.59
N VAL A 13 -13.24 -12.14 -27.53
CA VAL A 13 -12.96 -10.78 -27.99
C VAL A 13 -12.80 -9.86 -26.79
N GLY A 14 -11.56 -9.50 -26.50
CA GLY A 14 -11.17 -8.61 -25.39
C GLY A 14 -10.31 -9.30 -24.34
N PHE A 15 -9.14 -8.70 -24.07
CA PHE A 15 -8.16 -9.18 -23.12
C PHE A 15 -8.07 -8.25 -21.88
N GLY A 16 -9.24 -7.81 -21.39
CA GLY A 16 -9.34 -7.13 -20.10
C GLY A 16 -9.47 -8.12 -18.94
N MET A 17 -9.66 -7.60 -17.70
CA MET A 17 -9.75 -8.41 -16.47
C MET A 17 -10.76 -9.57 -16.59
N VAL A 18 -11.92 -9.33 -17.19
CA VAL A 18 -12.99 -10.34 -17.31
C VAL A 18 -12.67 -11.38 -18.38
N GLY A 19 -12.11 -10.98 -19.53
CA GLY A 19 -11.64 -11.94 -20.55
C GLY A 19 -10.49 -12.81 -20.05
N HIS A 20 -9.58 -12.23 -19.28
CA HIS A 20 -8.51 -12.96 -18.60
C HIS A 20 -9.09 -13.97 -17.59
N ARG A 21 -10.02 -13.53 -16.72
CA ARG A 21 -10.69 -14.41 -15.76
C ARG A 21 -11.39 -15.59 -16.45
N PHE A 22 -12.12 -15.31 -17.53
CA PHE A 22 -12.79 -16.36 -18.31
C PHE A 22 -11.79 -17.42 -18.82
N ALA A 23 -10.68 -16.96 -19.41
CA ALA A 23 -9.67 -17.90 -19.94
C ALA A 23 -9.03 -18.75 -18.82
N GLN A 24 -8.73 -18.17 -17.65
CA GLN A 24 -8.25 -18.93 -16.49
C GLN A 24 -9.26 -19.98 -16.02
N GLU A 25 -10.54 -19.59 -15.87
CA GLU A 25 -11.60 -20.46 -15.37
C GLU A 25 -11.90 -21.62 -16.33
N LEU A 26 -11.93 -21.33 -17.64
CA LEU A 26 -12.16 -22.37 -18.63
C LEU A 26 -10.97 -23.32 -18.76
N SER A 27 -9.74 -22.79 -18.76
CA SER A 27 -8.52 -23.62 -18.80
C SER A 27 -8.42 -24.54 -17.58
N ALA A 28 -8.82 -24.07 -16.39
CA ALA A 28 -8.82 -24.89 -15.18
C ALA A 28 -9.83 -26.07 -15.27
N ARG A 29 -10.99 -25.85 -15.90
CA ARG A 29 -12.03 -26.86 -16.08
C ARG A 29 -11.82 -27.77 -17.32
N ARG A 30 -11.26 -27.16 -18.38
CA ARG A 30 -10.98 -27.84 -19.67
C ARG A 30 -9.53 -27.54 -20.11
N PRO A 31 -8.52 -28.22 -19.57
CA PRO A 31 -7.10 -27.97 -19.93
C PRO A 31 -6.79 -28.30 -21.41
N ASP A 32 -7.62 -29.10 -22.05
CA ASP A 32 -7.52 -29.49 -23.46
C ASP A 32 -8.13 -28.48 -24.44
N ALA A 33 -9.00 -27.58 -23.98
CA ALA A 33 -9.64 -26.58 -24.84
C ALA A 33 -8.62 -25.54 -25.36
N GLN A 34 -8.69 -25.26 -26.67
CA GLN A 34 -7.85 -24.23 -27.27
C GLN A 34 -8.58 -22.89 -27.28
N ILE A 35 -8.06 -21.94 -26.50
CA ILE A 35 -8.64 -20.61 -26.32
C ILE A 35 -7.83 -19.59 -27.12
N THR A 36 -8.47 -18.86 -28.00
CA THR A 36 -7.87 -17.73 -28.72
C THR A 36 -8.50 -16.42 -28.28
N ILE A 37 -7.70 -15.48 -27.81
CA ILE A 37 -8.15 -14.15 -27.37
C ILE A 37 -7.70 -13.10 -28.37
N ILE A 38 -8.63 -12.31 -28.90
CA ILE A 38 -8.32 -11.15 -29.73
C ILE A 38 -8.12 -9.94 -28.82
N ASN A 39 -6.91 -9.39 -28.80
CA ASN A 39 -6.55 -8.21 -28.01
C ASN A 39 -6.36 -6.99 -28.90
N ARG A 40 -7.13 -5.95 -28.63
CA ARG A 40 -7.06 -4.67 -29.33
C ARG A 40 -5.98 -3.72 -28.76
N GLU A 41 -5.64 -3.89 -27.47
CA GLU A 41 -4.70 -3.01 -26.80
C GLU A 41 -3.25 -3.42 -27.10
N THR A 42 -2.31 -2.51 -26.84
CA THR A 42 -0.90 -2.71 -27.14
C THR A 42 -0.19 -3.64 -26.14
N GLU A 43 -0.82 -3.84 -24.98
CA GLU A 43 -0.27 -4.67 -23.92
C GLU A 43 -0.30 -6.17 -24.27
N ASP A 44 0.81 -6.85 -24.03
CA ASP A 44 0.93 -8.30 -24.19
C ASP A 44 0.23 -9.09 -23.07
N TYR A 45 -0.11 -8.41 -21.97
CA TYR A 45 -0.76 -8.98 -20.78
C TYR A 45 -2.02 -8.20 -20.42
N ALA A 46 -3.00 -8.88 -19.85
CA ALA A 46 -4.10 -8.22 -19.16
C ALA A 46 -3.59 -7.52 -17.90
N TYR A 47 -4.17 -6.39 -17.54
CA TYR A 47 -3.76 -5.61 -16.37
C TYR A 47 -4.93 -5.17 -15.49
N ASP A 48 -4.63 -4.91 -14.21
CA ASP A 48 -5.61 -4.47 -13.22
C ASP A 48 -5.99 -3.00 -13.41
N ARG A 49 -7.14 -2.77 -14.06
CA ARG A 49 -7.68 -1.42 -14.32
C ARG A 49 -8.23 -0.73 -13.07
N VAL A 50 -8.48 -1.47 -11.99
CA VAL A 50 -8.92 -0.88 -10.72
C VAL A 50 -7.76 -0.15 -10.05
N GLN A 51 -6.53 -0.50 -10.38
CA GLN A 51 -5.32 0.10 -9.81
C GLN A 51 -4.63 1.09 -10.75
N LEU A 52 -5.31 1.65 -11.75
CA LEU A 52 -4.72 2.65 -12.67
C LEU A 52 -4.10 3.84 -11.93
N SER A 53 -4.71 4.29 -10.82
CA SER A 53 -4.17 5.38 -10.01
C SER A 53 -2.81 5.04 -9.37
N SER A 54 -2.51 3.76 -9.10
CA SER A 54 -1.23 3.34 -8.55
C SER A 54 -0.08 3.41 -9.57
N TYR A 55 -0.41 3.36 -10.87
CA TYR A 55 0.55 3.53 -11.97
C TYR A 55 1.26 4.89 -11.91
N VAL A 56 0.55 5.93 -11.50
CA VAL A 56 1.09 7.29 -11.38
C VAL A 56 2.25 7.39 -10.36
N GLY A 57 2.28 6.48 -9.38
CA GLY A 57 3.30 6.50 -8.31
C GLY A 57 4.68 6.01 -8.75
N ASN A 58 4.74 5.07 -9.69
CA ASN A 58 5.98 4.41 -10.10
C ASN A 58 6.19 4.30 -11.61
N TRP A 59 5.15 4.52 -12.43
CA TRP A 59 5.14 4.42 -13.89
C TRP A 59 5.60 3.04 -14.41
N ASP A 60 5.33 2.00 -13.62
CA ASP A 60 5.66 0.61 -13.96
C ASP A 60 4.39 -0.11 -14.44
N ARG A 61 4.30 -0.38 -15.73
CA ARG A 61 3.16 -1.10 -16.34
C ARG A 61 3.11 -2.56 -15.87
N GLU A 62 4.28 -3.20 -15.70
CA GLU A 62 4.37 -4.60 -15.32
C GLU A 62 3.81 -4.85 -13.90
N ALA A 63 3.88 -3.85 -13.02
CA ALA A 63 3.31 -3.92 -11.67
C ALA A 63 1.78 -4.09 -11.65
N LEU A 64 1.10 -3.76 -12.76
CA LEU A 64 -0.35 -3.92 -12.92
C LEU A 64 -0.73 -5.18 -13.70
N TYR A 65 0.21 -5.90 -14.30
CA TYR A 65 -0.10 -7.08 -15.10
C TYR A 65 -0.69 -8.20 -14.23
N LEU A 66 -1.72 -8.82 -14.76
CA LEU A 66 -2.32 -10.01 -14.15
C LEU A 66 -1.45 -11.24 -14.43
N ASP A 67 -1.72 -12.32 -13.72
CA ASP A 67 -1.00 -13.59 -13.86
C ASP A 67 -0.97 -14.08 -15.31
N ARG A 68 0.11 -14.77 -15.67
CA ARG A 68 0.24 -15.39 -17.00
C ARG A 68 -0.85 -16.43 -17.21
N LEU A 69 -1.40 -16.41 -18.41
CA LEU A 69 -2.37 -17.42 -18.83
C LEU A 69 -1.70 -18.78 -19.07
N PRO A 70 -2.45 -19.90 -18.93
CA PRO A 70 -2.00 -21.24 -19.26
C PRO A 70 -1.61 -21.39 -20.75
N GLU A 71 -0.80 -22.42 -21.06
CA GLU A 71 -0.24 -22.66 -22.40
C GLU A 71 -1.30 -22.94 -23.50
N ASN A 72 -2.50 -23.37 -23.12
CA ASN A 72 -3.62 -23.60 -24.03
C ASN A 72 -4.34 -22.31 -24.45
N VAL A 73 -3.87 -21.14 -24.01
CA VAL A 73 -4.43 -19.83 -24.35
C VAL A 73 -3.46 -19.07 -25.26
N THR A 74 -3.96 -18.64 -26.43
CA THR A 74 -3.19 -17.83 -27.38
C THR A 74 -3.80 -16.43 -27.47
N VAL A 75 -2.99 -15.40 -27.24
CA VAL A 75 -3.39 -14.00 -27.41
C VAL A 75 -2.94 -13.50 -28.78
N VAL A 76 -3.89 -12.96 -29.54
CA VAL A 76 -3.67 -12.46 -30.91
C VAL A 76 -3.95 -10.96 -30.95
N PRO A 77 -2.96 -10.12 -31.28
CA PRO A 77 -3.19 -8.69 -31.43
C PRO A 77 -4.08 -8.39 -32.63
N GLY A 78 -5.10 -7.52 -32.44
CA GLY A 78 -6.02 -7.13 -33.50
C GLY A 78 -7.32 -6.56 -32.96
N ARG A 79 -8.04 -5.85 -33.80
CA ARG A 79 -9.34 -5.25 -33.50
C ARG A 79 -10.44 -5.96 -34.24
N ALA A 80 -11.36 -6.60 -33.53
CA ALA A 80 -12.59 -7.15 -34.09
C ALA A 80 -13.51 -6.02 -34.57
N VAL A 81 -14.00 -6.15 -35.77
CA VAL A 81 -14.87 -5.14 -36.43
C VAL A 81 -16.23 -5.69 -36.89
N SER A 82 -16.35 -6.99 -37.16
CA SER A 82 -17.59 -7.59 -37.60
C SER A 82 -17.69 -9.05 -37.16
N ILE A 83 -18.90 -9.46 -36.82
CA ILE A 83 -19.29 -10.85 -36.54
C ILE A 83 -20.26 -11.31 -37.66
N LYS A 84 -20.02 -12.47 -38.20
CA LYS A 84 -20.91 -13.15 -39.16
C LYS A 84 -21.44 -14.43 -38.53
N PRO A 85 -22.56 -14.39 -37.81
CA PRO A 85 -23.02 -15.50 -36.98
C PRO A 85 -23.35 -16.76 -37.78
N GLU A 86 -23.99 -16.63 -38.96
CA GLU A 86 -24.37 -17.76 -39.81
C GLU A 86 -23.16 -18.56 -40.32
N ALA A 87 -22.02 -17.85 -40.57
CA ALA A 87 -20.76 -18.46 -40.98
C ALA A 87 -19.88 -18.83 -39.80
N LYS A 88 -20.23 -18.43 -38.55
CA LYS A 88 -19.42 -18.49 -37.37
C LYS A 88 -18.02 -17.84 -37.57
N GLU A 89 -17.97 -16.66 -38.16
CA GLU A 89 -16.73 -15.92 -38.46
C GLU A 89 -16.69 -14.60 -37.73
N LEU A 90 -15.50 -14.28 -37.21
CA LEU A 90 -15.11 -12.98 -36.71
C LEU A 90 -14.11 -12.34 -37.66
N VAL A 91 -14.33 -11.07 -38.05
CA VAL A 91 -13.44 -10.32 -38.93
C VAL A 91 -12.72 -9.24 -38.16
N LEU A 92 -11.40 -9.15 -38.35
CA LEU A 92 -10.56 -8.08 -37.80
C LEU A 92 -10.42 -6.91 -38.78
N ASP A 93 -9.99 -5.75 -38.28
CA ASP A 93 -9.80 -4.52 -39.08
C ASP A 93 -8.68 -4.63 -40.12
N ASP A 94 -7.72 -5.54 -39.96
CA ASP A 94 -6.65 -5.85 -40.91
C ASP A 94 -7.08 -6.90 -41.97
N GLY A 95 -8.31 -7.37 -41.89
CA GLY A 95 -8.88 -8.34 -42.84
C GLY A 95 -8.66 -9.81 -42.46
N ARG A 96 -7.98 -10.14 -41.38
CA ARG A 96 -7.90 -11.51 -40.86
C ARG A 96 -9.31 -12.00 -40.48
N VAL A 97 -9.57 -13.29 -40.71
CA VAL A 97 -10.86 -13.94 -40.38
C VAL A 97 -10.59 -15.12 -39.45
N PHE A 98 -11.36 -15.21 -38.39
CA PHE A 98 -11.35 -16.32 -37.42
C PHE A 98 -12.70 -17.03 -37.48
N ALA A 99 -12.68 -18.33 -37.79
CA ALA A 99 -13.86 -19.21 -37.62
C ALA A 99 -13.87 -19.74 -36.19
N TYR A 100 -15.01 -19.77 -35.51
CA TYR A 100 -15.14 -20.20 -34.13
C TYR A 100 -16.21 -21.29 -33.96
N GLU A 101 -16.02 -22.11 -32.92
CA GLU A 101 -17.10 -22.99 -32.43
C GLU A 101 -17.95 -22.23 -31.41
N GLU A 102 -17.32 -21.57 -30.43
CA GLU A 102 -17.96 -20.72 -29.45
C GLU A 102 -17.26 -19.34 -29.42
N LEU A 103 -18.05 -18.26 -29.34
CA LEU A 103 -17.60 -16.89 -29.28
C LEU A 103 -18.01 -16.26 -27.96
N VAL A 104 -17.02 -15.67 -27.25
CA VAL A 104 -17.25 -14.94 -26.00
C VAL A 104 -16.87 -13.47 -26.19
N LEU A 105 -17.84 -12.58 -26.04
CA LEU A 105 -17.68 -11.15 -26.16
C LEU A 105 -17.35 -10.58 -24.77
N ALA A 106 -16.08 -10.21 -24.55
CA ALA A 106 -15.56 -9.56 -23.37
C ALA A 106 -15.00 -8.17 -23.72
N THR A 107 -15.68 -7.46 -24.64
CA THR A 107 -15.21 -6.21 -25.25
C THR A 107 -15.16 -5.02 -24.29
N GLY A 108 -15.75 -5.17 -23.09
CA GLY A 108 -15.75 -4.16 -22.04
C GLY A 108 -16.49 -2.87 -22.42
N SER A 109 -15.98 -1.73 -21.97
CA SER A 109 -16.59 -0.43 -22.22
C SER A 109 -15.58 0.58 -22.76
N ARG A 110 -16.08 1.75 -23.15
CA ARG A 110 -15.30 2.95 -23.51
C ARG A 110 -15.72 4.12 -22.63
N ALA A 111 -14.83 5.07 -22.40
CA ALA A 111 -15.19 6.32 -21.77
C ALA A 111 -16.32 7.01 -22.56
N PHE A 112 -17.26 7.58 -21.82
CA PHE A 112 -18.30 8.40 -22.42
C PHE A 112 -17.79 9.85 -22.51
N VAL A 113 -17.68 10.35 -23.72
CA VAL A 113 -17.39 11.74 -24.03
C VAL A 113 -18.68 12.41 -24.51
N PRO A 114 -19.25 13.36 -23.76
CA PRO A 114 -20.44 14.10 -24.18
C PRO A 114 -20.22 14.82 -25.51
N ARG A 115 -21.28 14.95 -26.31
CA ARG A 115 -21.24 15.73 -27.53
C ARG A 115 -21.37 17.21 -27.19
N LEU A 116 -20.23 17.90 -27.05
CA LEU A 116 -20.16 19.33 -26.87
C LEU A 116 -19.10 19.92 -27.82
N PRO A 117 -19.23 21.18 -28.25
CA PRO A 117 -18.25 21.82 -29.13
C PRO A 117 -16.85 21.75 -28.51
N GLY A 118 -15.86 21.36 -29.31
CA GLY A 118 -14.46 21.27 -28.89
C GLY A 118 -14.04 19.98 -28.21
N ASN A 119 -14.90 18.97 -28.07
CA ASN A 119 -14.55 17.69 -27.45
C ASN A 119 -13.56 16.82 -28.27
N GLU A 120 -13.19 17.26 -29.47
CA GLU A 120 -12.19 16.63 -30.37
C GLU A 120 -10.84 17.37 -30.39
N LEU A 121 -10.68 18.42 -29.57
CA LEU A 121 -9.43 19.17 -29.50
C LEU A 121 -8.27 18.31 -28.92
N PRO A 122 -7.02 18.56 -29.31
CA PRO A 122 -5.85 17.80 -28.82
C PRO A 122 -5.67 17.82 -27.30
N GLN A 123 -6.20 18.83 -26.62
CA GLN A 123 -6.16 18.99 -25.17
C GLN A 123 -7.19 18.12 -24.44
N VAL A 124 -8.04 17.42 -25.18
CA VAL A 124 -9.09 16.56 -24.59
C VAL A 124 -8.60 15.14 -24.46
N HIS A 125 -8.65 14.63 -23.26
CA HIS A 125 -8.22 13.29 -22.87
C HIS A 125 -9.35 12.49 -22.22
N VAL A 126 -9.16 11.19 -22.08
CA VAL A 126 -10.01 10.29 -21.30
C VAL A 126 -9.15 9.53 -20.28
N TYR A 127 -9.76 9.01 -19.23
CA TYR A 127 -9.08 8.23 -18.19
C TYR A 127 -9.63 6.81 -18.18
N ARG A 128 -8.94 5.85 -18.84
CA ARG A 128 -9.46 4.50 -19.00
C ARG A 128 -8.40 3.40 -19.18
N THR A 129 -7.29 3.70 -19.84
CA THR A 129 -6.23 2.76 -20.21
C THR A 129 -4.87 3.27 -19.75
N LEU A 130 -3.84 2.41 -19.77
CA LEU A 130 -2.45 2.83 -19.52
C LEU A 130 -1.99 3.86 -20.57
N ASP A 131 -2.38 3.70 -21.83
CA ASP A 131 -2.03 4.67 -22.89
C ASP A 131 -2.69 6.03 -22.66
N ASP A 132 -3.94 6.06 -22.13
CA ASP A 132 -4.57 7.32 -21.72
C ASP A 132 -3.78 8.01 -20.61
N MET A 133 -3.27 7.23 -19.64
CA MET A 133 -2.45 7.75 -18.55
C MET A 133 -1.14 8.34 -19.03
N ASP A 134 -0.45 7.65 -19.95
CA ASP A 134 0.79 8.17 -20.56
C ASP A 134 0.51 9.42 -21.40
N GLY A 135 -0.61 9.47 -22.11
CA GLY A 135 -1.06 10.66 -22.83
C GLY A 135 -1.30 11.87 -21.92
N ILE A 136 -2.00 11.67 -20.81
CA ILE A 136 -2.24 12.71 -19.79
C ILE A 136 -0.90 13.18 -19.18
N ARG A 137 -0.03 12.24 -18.83
CA ARG A 137 1.31 12.54 -18.32
C ARG A 137 2.12 13.40 -19.29
N ALA A 138 2.23 12.97 -20.54
CA ALA A 138 2.98 13.69 -21.56
C ALA A 138 2.44 15.11 -21.78
N ALA A 139 1.12 15.29 -21.73
CA ALA A 139 0.47 16.59 -21.84
C ALA A 139 0.85 17.50 -20.66
N ILE A 140 0.77 17.01 -19.41
CA ILE A 140 1.12 17.77 -18.21
C ILE A 140 2.62 18.11 -18.22
N GLU A 141 3.51 17.14 -18.44
CA GLU A 141 4.97 17.35 -18.47
C GLU A 141 5.38 18.35 -19.56
N GLY A 142 4.74 18.30 -20.74
CA GLY A 142 4.99 19.23 -21.84
C GLY A 142 4.63 20.68 -21.46
N VAL A 143 3.52 20.88 -20.76
CA VAL A 143 3.09 22.22 -20.31
C VAL A 143 3.98 22.71 -19.17
N VAL A 144 4.26 21.87 -18.17
CA VAL A 144 5.14 22.23 -17.05
C VAL A 144 6.54 22.62 -17.55
N GLY A 145 7.09 21.87 -18.52
CA GLY A 145 8.39 22.19 -19.14
C GLY A 145 8.43 23.52 -19.87
N THR A 146 7.26 24.01 -20.36
CA THR A 146 7.17 25.26 -21.13
C THR A 146 6.73 26.46 -20.30
N HIS A 147 5.77 26.24 -19.38
CA HIS A 147 5.08 27.30 -18.64
C HIS A 147 5.30 27.25 -17.14
N GLY A 148 5.95 26.18 -16.62
CA GLY A 148 6.25 25.99 -15.20
C GLY A 148 5.09 25.42 -14.36
N GLU A 149 3.85 25.57 -14.78
CA GLU A 149 2.64 25.06 -14.10
C GLU A 149 1.60 24.62 -15.13
N ALA A 150 0.92 23.52 -14.90
CA ALA A 150 -0.16 23.01 -15.73
C ALA A 150 -1.49 23.08 -14.96
N THR A 151 -2.59 23.34 -15.68
CA THR A 151 -3.96 23.27 -15.15
C THR A 151 -4.72 22.16 -15.84
N ALA A 152 -5.40 21.30 -15.08
CA ALA A 152 -6.24 20.23 -15.57
C ALA A 152 -7.68 20.36 -15.09
N VAL A 153 -8.64 20.14 -15.97
CA VAL A 153 -10.06 20.07 -15.62
C VAL A 153 -10.56 18.64 -15.87
N VAL A 154 -11.11 18.02 -14.84
CA VAL A 154 -11.78 16.71 -14.95
C VAL A 154 -13.28 16.91 -15.01
N ILE A 155 -13.92 16.44 -16.08
CA ILE A 155 -15.37 16.49 -16.24
C ILE A 155 -15.96 15.13 -15.82
N GLY A 156 -16.69 15.16 -14.67
CA GLY A 156 -17.27 14.02 -13.99
C GLY A 156 -16.73 13.85 -12.57
N GLY A 157 -17.57 14.03 -11.56
CA GLY A 157 -17.25 13.92 -10.13
C GLY A 157 -17.60 12.55 -9.52
N GLY A 158 -17.72 11.51 -10.36
CA GLY A 158 -17.86 10.13 -9.93
C GLY A 158 -16.53 9.52 -9.57
N LEU A 159 -16.54 8.21 -9.28
CA LEU A 159 -15.39 7.41 -8.85
C LEU A 159 -14.14 7.62 -9.72
N LEU A 160 -14.22 7.27 -10.99
CA LEU A 160 -13.11 7.40 -11.94
C LEU A 160 -12.67 8.86 -12.15
N GLY A 161 -13.60 9.83 -12.00
CA GLY A 161 -13.28 11.24 -12.11
C GLY A 161 -12.42 11.75 -10.97
N LEU A 162 -12.73 11.35 -9.75
CA LEU A 162 -11.91 11.68 -8.58
C LEU A 162 -10.55 10.98 -8.60
N GLU A 163 -10.48 9.75 -9.13
CA GLU A 163 -9.19 9.10 -9.39
C GLU A 163 -8.36 9.84 -10.44
N ALA A 164 -8.98 10.25 -11.54
CA ALA A 164 -8.32 11.05 -12.58
C ALA A 164 -7.84 12.39 -12.05
N ALA A 165 -8.63 13.05 -11.19
CA ALA A 165 -8.24 14.29 -10.54
C ALA A 165 -7.04 14.09 -9.61
N GLY A 166 -7.05 13.03 -8.82
CA GLY A 166 -5.91 12.65 -7.97
C GLY A 166 -4.65 12.35 -8.77
N ALA A 167 -4.79 11.66 -9.90
CA ALA A 167 -3.69 11.38 -10.80
C ALA A 167 -3.09 12.66 -11.41
N ALA A 168 -3.93 13.57 -11.93
CA ALA A 168 -3.49 14.84 -12.49
C ALA A 168 -2.79 15.73 -11.44
N GLN A 169 -3.35 15.80 -10.23
CA GLN A 169 -2.74 16.53 -9.11
C GLN A 169 -1.38 15.93 -8.71
N HIS A 170 -1.27 14.61 -8.66
CA HIS A 170 -0.01 13.93 -8.34
C HIS A 170 1.08 14.20 -9.40
N MET A 171 0.69 14.36 -10.66
CA MET A 171 1.57 14.79 -11.75
C MET A 171 1.93 16.29 -11.69
N GLY A 172 1.44 17.04 -10.72
CA GLY A 172 1.76 18.45 -10.49
C GLY A 172 0.82 19.45 -11.17
N ALA A 173 -0.31 19.02 -11.72
CA ALA A 173 -1.30 19.95 -12.29
C ALA A 173 -2.19 20.57 -11.22
N LYS A 174 -2.48 21.87 -11.33
CA LYS A 174 -3.59 22.49 -10.62
C LYS A 174 -4.89 21.90 -11.16
N THR A 175 -5.69 21.27 -10.29
CA THR A 175 -6.79 20.42 -10.75
C THR A 175 -8.16 20.94 -10.33
N HIS A 176 -9.08 20.95 -11.30
CA HIS A 176 -10.49 21.25 -11.11
C HIS A 176 -11.33 20.01 -11.42
N VAL A 177 -12.41 19.79 -10.68
CA VAL A 177 -13.43 18.78 -10.96
C VAL A 177 -14.76 19.49 -11.23
N VAL A 178 -15.37 19.17 -12.36
CA VAL A 178 -16.68 19.71 -12.78
C VAL A 178 -17.68 18.56 -12.81
N GLU A 179 -18.74 18.65 -12.00
CA GLU A 179 -19.81 17.65 -11.90
C GLU A 179 -21.17 18.27 -12.13
N MET A 180 -21.93 17.69 -13.05
CA MET A 180 -23.28 18.16 -13.41
C MET A 180 -24.30 17.86 -12.30
N ALA A 181 -24.13 16.78 -11.56
CA ALA A 181 -24.97 16.47 -10.40
C ALA A 181 -24.72 17.47 -9.26
N PRO A 182 -25.70 17.68 -8.35
CA PRO A 182 -25.56 18.63 -7.26
C PRO A 182 -24.51 18.27 -6.21
N ARG A 183 -23.88 17.10 -6.33
CA ARG A 183 -22.84 16.60 -5.44
C ARG A 183 -21.86 15.64 -6.12
N LEU A 184 -20.69 15.47 -5.53
CA LEU A 184 -19.74 14.41 -5.94
C LEU A 184 -20.32 13.03 -5.62
N MET A 185 -19.91 12.03 -6.41
CA MET A 185 -20.30 10.62 -6.25
C MET A 185 -21.83 10.40 -6.03
N PRO A 186 -22.68 10.94 -6.90
CA PRO A 186 -24.14 11.00 -6.65
C PRO A 186 -24.83 9.63 -6.53
N LEU A 187 -24.16 8.56 -6.97
CA LEU A 187 -24.65 7.17 -6.87
C LEU A 187 -24.22 6.47 -5.58
N GLN A 188 -23.23 7.01 -4.87
CA GLN A 188 -22.64 6.40 -3.67
C GLN A 188 -22.94 7.15 -2.38
N VAL A 189 -23.10 8.47 -2.45
CA VAL A 189 -23.35 9.29 -1.26
C VAL A 189 -24.57 10.17 -1.42
N ASP A 190 -25.24 10.48 -0.31
CA ASP A 190 -26.34 11.45 -0.25
C ASP A 190 -25.82 12.89 -0.18
N ASP A 191 -26.72 13.88 -0.03
CA ASP A 191 -26.36 15.29 -0.07
C ASP A 191 -25.37 15.66 1.06
N ALA A 192 -25.57 15.16 2.27
CA ALA A 192 -24.70 15.44 3.41
C ALA A 192 -23.32 14.79 3.23
N GLY A 193 -23.28 13.53 2.79
CA GLY A 193 -22.02 12.82 2.48
C GLY A 193 -21.28 13.48 1.32
N GLY A 194 -21.99 13.93 0.27
CA GLY A 194 -21.41 14.62 -0.89
C GLY A 194 -20.82 15.98 -0.54
N GLU A 195 -21.47 16.75 0.33
CA GLU A 195 -20.93 18.02 0.82
C GLU A 195 -19.65 17.78 1.65
N MET A 196 -19.68 16.81 2.58
CA MET A 196 -18.51 16.43 3.37
C MET A 196 -17.33 16.01 2.47
N LEU A 197 -17.61 15.18 1.46
CA LEU A 197 -16.61 14.76 0.47
C LEU A 197 -16.05 15.96 -0.29
N SER A 198 -16.90 16.85 -0.77
CA SER A 198 -16.49 18.05 -1.51
C SER A 198 -15.58 18.96 -0.68
N GLN A 199 -15.89 19.15 0.62
CA GLN A 199 -15.04 19.91 1.54
C GLN A 199 -13.67 19.25 1.73
N ALA A 200 -13.64 17.95 1.94
CA ALA A 200 -12.40 17.20 2.09
C ALA A 200 -11.51 17.28 0.84
N ILE A 201 -12.11 17.14 -0.36
CA ILE A 201 -11.39 17.24 -1.65
C ILE A 201 -10.83 18.65 -1.88
N ARG A 202 -11.59 19.70 -1.53
CA ARG A 202 -11.11 21.09 -1.60
C ARG A 202 -9.93 21.34 -0.65
N GLN A 203 -9.97 20.78 0.56
CA GLN A 203 -8.86 20.89 1.51
C GLN A 203 -7.56 20.23 0.99
N MET A 204 -7.67 19.30 0.07
CA MET A 204 -6.53 18.67 -0.61
C MET A 204 -6.02 19.45 -1.82
N GLY A 205 -6.58 20.63 -2.08
CA GLY A 205 -6.12 21.52 -3.15
C GLY A 205 -6.73 21.23 -4.52
N VAL A 206 -7.85 20.53 -4.59
CA VAL A 206 -8.63 20.35 -5.83
C VAL A 206 -9.86 21.26 -5.80
N ASP A 207 -10.02 22.08 -6.82
CA ASP A 207 -11.19 22.96 -6.97
C ASP A 207 -12.41 22.15 -7.44
N VAL A 208 -13.50 22.17 -6.67
CA VAL A 208 -14.71 21.37 -6.93
C VAL A 208 -15.88 22.25 -7.33
N HIS A 209 -16.45 21.97 -8.52
CA HIS A 209 -17.62 22.64 -9.10
C HIS A 209 -18.74 21.60 -9.27
N VAL A 210 -19.76 21.63 -8.43
CA VAL A 210 -20.92 20.70 -8.48
C VAL A 210 -22.18 21.45 -8.90
N GLY A 211 -23.11 20.74 -9.56
CA GLY A 211 -24.32 21.34 -10.12
C GLY A 211 -24.06 22.13 -11.41
N VAL A 212 -22.89 21.95 -12.05
CA VAL A 212 -22.37 22.79 -13.12
C VAL A 212 -22.28 21.98 -14.42
N THR A 213 -22.79 22.56 -15.50
CA THR A 213 -22.80 21.91 -16.83
C THR A 213 -21.78 22.53 -17.78
N SER A 214 -20.89 21.72 -18.34
CA SER A 214 -19.97 22.12 -19.39
C SER A 214 -20.71 22.36 -20.71
N ARG A 215 -20.49 23.51 -21.37
CA ARG A 215 -21.17 23.91 -22.60
C ARG A 215 -20.31 23.80 -23.85
N SER A 216 -19.05 24.24 -23.80
CA SER A 216 -18.09 24.17 -24.90
C SER A 216 -16.66 24.15 -24.37
N ILE A 217 -15.74 23.70 -25.24
CA ILE A 217 -14.28 23.79 -25.06
C ILE A 217 -13.75 24.57 -26.28
N GLU A 218 -13.13 25.70 -26.05
CA GLU A 218 -12.63 26.56 -27.11
C GLU A 218 -11.13 26.85 -26.93
N PRO A 219 -10.36 27.02 -28.03
CA PRO A 219 -8.95 27.44 -27.89
C PRO A 219 -8.86 28.76 -27.12
N SER A 220 -7.91 28.88 -26.19
CA SER A 220 -7.69 30.12 -25.47
C SER A 220 -7.15 31.19 -26.40
N THR A 221 -7.65 32.43 -26.24
CA THR A 221 -7.11 33.60 -26.90
C THR A 221 -6.03 34.31 -26.07
N GLN A 222 -5.85 33.87 -24.81
CA GLN A 222 -4.92 34.52 -23.87
C GLN A 222 -3.63 33.73 -23.71
N ARG A 223 -3.70 32.39 -23.84
CA ARG A 223 -2.56 31.49 -23.64
C ARG A 223 -2.48 30.46 -24.78
N ASP A 224 -1.37 30.47 -25.50
CA ASP A 224 -1.14 29.53 -26.61
C ASP A 224 -1.10 28.08 -26.10
N GLY A 225 -1.78 27.19 -26.84
CA GLY A 225 -1.90 25.78 -26.48
C GLY A 225 -2.93 25.45 -25.39
N ALA A 226 -3.46 26.42 -24.67
CA ALA A 226 -4.51 26.23 -23.67
C ALA A 226 -5.92 26.26 -24.29
N VAL A 227 -6.89 25.79 -23.54
CA VAL A 227 -8.33 25.85 -23.88
C VAL A 227 -9.13 26.52 -22.77
N VAL A 228 -10.30 27.03 -23.10
CA VAL A 228 -11.28 27.58 -22.17
C VAL A 228 -12.48 26.65 -22.14
N LEU A 229 -12.76 26.10 -20.96
CA LEU A 229 -14.01 25.38 -20.70
C LEU A 229 -15.09 26.35 -20.26
N ASP A 230 -16.16 26.45 -21.06
CA ASP A 230 -17.34 27.29 -20.76
C ASP A 230 -18.32 26.52 -19.87
N LEU A 231 -18.63 27.09 -18.72
CA LEU A 231 -19.57 26.56 -17.74
C LEU A 231 -20.90 27.35 -17.71
N GLY A 232 -21.09 28.25 -18.69
CA GLY A 232 -22.27 29.09 -18.80
C GLY A 232 -22.34 30.16 -17.71
N ASP A 233 -23.41 30.13 -16.92
CA ASP A 233 -23.63 31.12 -15.86
C ASP A 233 -22.66 30.98 -14.69
N ASP A 234 -21.97 29.83 -14.57
CA ASP A 234 -20.95 29.51 -13.55
C ASP A 234 -19.54 29.98 -13.96
N GLY A 235 -19.41 30.62 -15.15
CA GLY A 235 -18.18 31.23 -15.61
C GLY A 235 -17.37 30.35 -16.58
N GLN A 236 -16.07 30.59 -16.61
CA GLN A 236 -15.14 29.90 -17.52
C GLN A 236 -13.87 29.47 -16.79
N ILE A 237 -13.30 28.32 -17.18
CA ILE A 237 -12.00 27.84 -16.66
C ILE A 237 -11.02 27.76 -17.84
N GLU A 238 -9.92 28.52 -17.77
CA GLU A 238 -8.79 28.35 -18.67
C GLU A 238 -7.93 27.18 -18.18
N THR A 239 -7.65 26.24 -19.06
CA THR A 239 -6.97 24.99 -18.71
C THR A 239 -6.08 24.47 -19.84
N ASP A 240 -5.06 23.69 -19.49
CA ASP A 240 -4.15 23.06 -20.46
C ASP A 240 -4.69 21.75 -20.99
N LEU A 241 -5.46 21.03 -20.16
CA LEU A 241 -6.08 19.77 -20.56
C LEU A 241 -7.46 19.58 -19.91
N VAL A 242 -8.34 18.89 -20.64
CA VAL A 242 -9.65 18.47 -20.18
C VAL A 242 -9.70 16.96 -20.19
N ILE A 243 -10.02 16.34 -19.07
CA ILE A 243 -10.11 14.89 -18.90
C ILE A 243 -11.58 14.49 -18.72
N PHE A 244 -12.14 13.77 -19.69
CA PHE A 244 -13.49 13.25 -19.56
C PHE A 244 -13.53 11.97 -18.76
N SER A 245 -14.28 11.98 -17.66
CA SER A 245 -14.61 10.84 -16.81
C SER A 245 -16.11 10.82 -16.44
N ALA A 246 -16.96 11.17 -17.41
CA ALA A 246 -18.41 11.33 -17.26
C ALA A 246 -19.21 10.00 -17.43
N GLY A 247 -18.59 8.89 -17.05
CA GLY A 247 -19.15 7.53 -17.13
C GLY A 247 -18.64 6.73 -18.33
N ILE A 248 -19.24 5.56 -18.54
CA ILE A 248 -18.84 4.58 -19.57
C ILE A 248 -20.00 4.19 -20.48
N ARG A 249 -19.66 3.64 -21.63
CA ARG A 249 -20.61 3.00 -22.56
C ARG A 249 -20.08 1.64 -22.98
N PRO A 250 -20.92 0.60 -23.02
CA PRO A 250 -20.57 -0.70 -23.55
C PRO A 250 -19.93 -0.64 -24.94
N ARG A 251 -18.99 -1.51 -25.24
CA ARG A 251 -18.45 -1.70 -26.60
C ARG A 251 -19.23 -2.78 -27.32
N ASP A 252 -20.38 -2.42 -27.85
CA ASP A 252 -21.38 -3.25 -28.45
C ASP A 252 -21.62 -2.95 -29.95
N THR A 253 -20.75 -2.14 -30.55
CA THR A 253 -20.90 -1.63 -31.93
C THR A 253 -20.99 -2.71 -32.99
N MET A 254 -20.47 -3.92 -32.75
CA MET A 254 -20.58 -5.07 -33.67
C MET A 254 -21.97 -5.79 -33.61
N GLY A 255 -22.72 -5.51 -32.53
CA GLY A 255 -23.98 -6.22 -32.26
C GLY A 255 -25.07 -6.01 -33.30
N PRO A 256 -25.45 -4.75 -33.64
CA PRO A 256 -26.53 -4.48 -34.57
C PRO A 256 -26.33 -5.12 -35.94
N ASP A 257 -25.14 -5.03 -36.52
CA ASP A 257 -24.82 -5.58 -37.84
C ASP A 257 -24.77 -7.12 -37.81
N ALA A 258 -24.52 -7.71 -36.63
CA ALA A 258 -24.56 -9.16 -36.44
C ALA A 258 -25.97 -9.69 -36.08
N GLY A 259 -26.96 -8.82 -35.88
CA GLY A 259 -28.29 -9.22 -35.41
C GLY A 259 -28.38 -9.56 -33.92
N LEU A 260 -27.38 -9.16 -33.10
CA LEU A 260 -27.42 -9.31 -31.66
C LEU A 260 -28.31 -8.24 -31.04
N GLU A 261 -29.18 -8.64 -30.14
CA GLU A 261 -30.02 -7.72 -29.37
C GLU A 261 -29.17 -6.93 -28.35
N LEU A 262 -29.55 -5.67 -28.17
CA LEU A 262 -28.88 -4.78 -27.19
C LEU A 262 -29.83 -4.40 -26.06
N GLY A 263 -29.28 -4.20 -24.88
CA GLY A 263 -30.00 -3.70 -23.71
C GLY A 263 -30.45 -2.23 -23.87
N PRO A 264 -31.37 -1.73 -23.04
CA PRO A 264 -31.96 -0.36 -23.15
C PRO A 264 -30.90 0.76 -23.02
N ARG A 265 -29.79 0.50 -22.35
CA ARG A 265 -28.65 1.43 -22.14
C ARG A 265 -27.41 1.05 -22.94
N GLY A 266 -27.55 0.17 -23.94
CA GLY A 266 -26.49 -0.52 -24.67
C GLY A 266 -26.05 -1.80 -23.94
N GLY A 267 -25.05 -2.46 -24.51
CA GLY A 267 -24.57 -3.77 -24.10
C GLY A 267 -25.33 -4.92 -24.77
N PHE A 268 -24.63 -6.00 -25.06
CA PHE A 268 -25.23 -7.19 -25.62
C PHE A 268 -26.24 -7.78 -24.63
N LEU A 269 -27.50 -7.86 -25.01
CA LEU A 269 -28.55 -8.43 -24.17
C LEU A 269 -28.31 -9.91 -23.96
N THR A 270 -28.31 -10.34 -22.72
CA THR A 270 -28.09 -11.75 -22.34
C THR A 270 -29.12 -12.22 -21.32
N ASP A 271 -29.31 -13.53 -21.29
CA ASP A 271 -29.99 -14.20 -20.19
C ASP A 271 -29.06 -14.32 -18.96
N ARG A 272 -29.57 -14.94 -17.88
CA ARG A 272 -28.80 -15.14 -16.63
C ARG A 272 -27.68 -16.18 -16.73
N GLN A 273 -27.60 -16.92 -17.86
CA GLN A 273 -26.47 -17.79 -18.21
C GLN A 273 -25.48 -17.09 -19.17
N CYS A 274 -25.59 -15.77 -19.33
CA CYS A 274 -24.79 -14.90 -20.20
C CYS A 274 -24.85 -15.31 -21.70
N ARG A 275 -25.93 -15.97 -22.14
CA ARG A 275 -26.19 -16.29 -23.57
C ARG A 275 -26.81 -15.09 -24.23
N THR A 276 -26.36 -14.77 -25.44
CA THR A 276 -27.00 -13.75 -26.29
C THR A 276 -28.23 -14.33 -27.05
N SER A 277 -28.89 -13.50 -27.83
CA SER A 277 -29.99 -13.95 -28.73
C SER A 277 -29.54 -14.89 -29.85
N ILE A 278 -28.23 -15.07 -30.06
CA ILE A 278 -27.64 -15.92 -31.08
C ILE A 278 -26.88 -17.06 -30.43
N GLU A 279 -27.19 -18.29 -30.85
CA GLU A 279 -26.53 -19.50 -30.37
C GLU A 279 -25.02 -19.45 -30.62
N HIS A 280 -24.23 -20.05 -29.71
CA HIS A 280 -22.77 -20.04 -29.71
C HIS A 280 -22.10 -18.67 -29.49
N ILE A 281 -22.87 -17.63 -29.10
CA ILE A 281 -22.34 -16.33 -28.75
C ILE A 281 -22.75 -15.98 -27.32
N SER A 282 -21.76 -15.75 -26.46
CA SER A 282 -21.94 -15.28 -25.07
C SER A 282 -21.36 -13.88 -24.91
N ALA A 283 -21.86 -13.11 -23.94
CA ALA A 283 -21.27 -11.84 -23.59
C ALA A 283 -21.09 -11.72 -22.09
N ILE A 284 -19.93 -11.18 -21.66
CA ILE A 284 -19.53 -11.09 -20.25
C ILE A 284 -18.92 -9.72 -19.93
N GLY A 285 -19.02 -9.30 -18.67
CA GLY A 285 -18.44 -8.05 -18.18
C GLY A 285 -19.22 -6.80 -18.59
N GLU A 286 -18.56 -5.65 -18.72
CA GLU A 286 -19.19 -4.35 -18.94
C GLU A 286 -19.88 -4.20 -20.30
N CYS A 287 -19.63 -5.11 -21.24
CA CYS A 287 -20.33 -5.13 -22.52
C CYS A 287 -21.61 -5.98 -22.50
N ALA A 288 -21.87 -6.74 -21.46
CA ALA A 288 -23.08 -7.54 -21.29
C ALA A 288 -24.18 -6.74 -20.58
N ALA A 289 -25.43 -6.99 -21.01
CA ALA A 289 -26.64 -6.46 -20.36
C ALA A 289 -27.52 -7.64 -19.92
N VAL A 290 -27.26 -8.17 -18.71
CA VAL A 290 -28.02 -9.31 -18.17
C VAL A 290 -29.41 -8.84 -17.76
N ASP A 291 -30.46 -9.45 -18.32
CA ASP A 291 -31.86 -9.01 -18.19
C ASP A 291 -32.02 -7.50 -18.43
N GLY A 292 -31.20 -6.92 -19.35
CA GLY A 292 -31.21 -5.49 -19.70
C GLY A 292 -30.47 -4.57 -18.74
N LYS A 293 -29.79 -5.08 -17.71
CA LYS A 293 -28.98 -4.32 -16.76
C LYS A 293 -27.49 -4.46 -17.10
N THR A 294 -26.77 -3.34 -17.10
CA THR A 294 -25.30 -3.29 -17.25
C THR A 294 -24.63 -2.97 -15.92
N TYR A 295 -23.46 -3.55 -15.66
CA TYR A 295 -22.72 -3.39 -14.42
C TYR A 295 -21.35 -2.80 -14.70
N GLY A 296 -20.97 -1.73 -13.99
CA GLY A 296 -19.70 -1.02 -14.14
C GLY A 296 -18.63 -1.41 -13.11
N LEU A 297 -18.73 -2.58 -12.49
CA LEU A 297 -17.77 -3.14 -11.55
C LEU A 297 -17.18 -4.44 -12.10
N VAL A 298 -15.99 -4.80 -11.64
CA VAL A 298 -15.28 -6.01 -12.09
C VAL A 298 -15.90 -7.29 -11.53
N ALA A 299 -16.34 -7.28 -10.28
CA ALA A 299 -16.86 -8.47 -9.59
C ALA A 299 -18.04 -9.12 -10.34
N PRO A 300 -19.09 -8.40 -10.78
CA PRO A 300 -20.15 -8.98 -11.60
C PRO A 300 -19.63 -9.63 -12.89
N GLY A 301 -18.64 -9.00 -13.53
CA GLY A 301 -17.99 -9.53 -14.72
C GLY A 301 -17.25 -10.83 -14.47
N ASN A 302 -16.59 -10.97 -13.35
CA ASN A 302 -15.92 -12.22 -12.93
C ASN A 302 -16.94 -13.35 -12.73
N THR A 303 -18.06 -13.06 -12.07
CA THR A 303 -19.16 -14.03 -11.91
C THR A 303 -19.72 -14.48 -13.27
N MET A 304 -19.92 -13.54 -14.20
CA MET A 304 -20.32 -13.89 -15.57
C MET A 304 -19.30 -14.79 -16.29
N ALA A 305 -18.01 -14.50 -16.11
CA ALA A 305 -16.92 -15.30 -16.69
C ALA A 305 -16.92 -16.73 -16.15
N GLU A 306 -17.13 -16.90 -14.84
CA GLU A 306 -17.22 -18.22 -14.18
C GLU A 306 -18.43 -19.01 -14.67
N ILE A 307 -19.60 -18.37 -14.80
CA ILE A 307 -20.84 -19.00 -15.32
C ILE A 307 -20.61 -19.52 -16.75
N VAL A 308 -20.04 -18.68 -17.64
CA VAL A 308 -19.81 -19.08 -19.03
C VAL A 308 -18.74 -20.17 -19.12
N ALA A 309 -17.67 -20.08 -18.31
CA ALA A 309 -16.63 -21.10 -18.27
C ALA A 309 -17.16 -22.46 -17.80
N ALA A 310 -17.96 -22.49 -16.74
CA ALA A 310 -18.61 -23.71 -16.23
C ALA A 310 -19.53 -24.32 -17.28
N ARG A 311 -20.38 -23.51 -17.92
CA ARG A 311 -21.29 -23.96 -18.98
C ARG A 311 -20.57 -24.54 -20.19
N LEU A 312 -19.50 -23.88 -20.67
CA LEU A 312 -18.68 -24.39 -21.79
C LEU A 312 -17.84 -25.60 -21.41
N ALA A 313 -17.63 -25.84 -20.12
CA ALA A 313 -17.05 -27.08 -19.59
C ALA A 313 -18.10 -28.21 -19.44
N GLY A 314 -19.39 -27.95 -19.71
CA GLY A 314 -20.45 -28.95 -19.55
C GLY A 314 -20.93 -29.12 -18.11
N GLU A 315 -20.60 -28.19 -17.23
CA GLU A 315 -21.03 -28.19 -15.83
C GLU A 315 -22.39 -27.46 -15.70
N GLU A 316 -23.24 -27.91 -14.77
CA GLU A 316 -24.42 -27.17 -14.34
C GLU A 316 -23.96 -26.13 -13.31
N GLY A 317 -24.09 -24.85 -13.66
CA GLY A 317 -23.74 -23.72 -12.79
C GLY A 317 -24.97 -22.91 -12.36
N PRO A 318 -24.83 -22.05 -11.35
CA PRO A 318 -25.90 -21.15 -10.92
C PRO A 318 -26.19 -20.10 -12.00
N ASP A 319 -27.42 -19.58 -12.00
CA ASP A 319 -27.75 -18.38 -12.77
C ASP A 319 -27.08 -17.15 -12.18
N PHE A 320 -26.83 -16.16 -13.02
CA PHE A 320 -26.34 -14.86 -12.58
C PHE A 320 -27.38 -14.19 -11.69
N GLU A 321 -26.99 -13.88 -10.46
CA GLU A 321 -27.81 -13.13 -9.51
C GLU A 321 -27.42 -11.65 -9.52
N ASP A 322 -28.35 -10.76 -9.13
CA ASP A 322 -28.06 -9.34 -9.02
C ASP A 322 -26.94 -9.13 -8.00
N PRO A 323 -25.79 -8.55 -8.40
CA PRO A 323 -24.62 -8.47 -7.56
C PRO A 323 -24.76 -7.41 -6.46
N ASP A 324 -24.02 -7.61 -5.37
CA ASP A 324 -23.81 -6.55 -4.39
C ASP A 324 -22.98 -5.41 -5.00
N MET A 325 -23.58 -4.23 -5.10
CA MET A 325 -22.97 -3.02 -5.66
C MET A 325 -22.27 -2.17 -4.60
N SER A 326 -22.00 -2.72 -3.43
CA SER A 326 -21.27 -2.03 -2.35
C SER A 326 -19.86 -1.63 -2.82
N THR A 327 -19.44 -0.44 -2.43
CA THR A 327 -18.13 0.11 -2.79
C THR A 327 -17.42 0.64 -1.55
N LYS A 328 -16.11 0.45 -1.48
CA LYS A 328 -15.21 1.12 -0.55
C LYS A 328 -13.99 1.61 -1.30
N LEU A 329 -13.71 2.89 -1.18
CA LEU A 329 -12.69 3.58 -1.96
C LEU A 329 -11.92 4.54 -1.07
N LYS A 330 -10.66 4.76 -1.41
CA LYS A 330 -9.84 5.81 -0.84
C LYS A 330 -9.49 6.81 -1.94
N LEU A 331 -10.27 7.88 -2.00
CA LEU A 331 -10.16 8.90 -3.05
C LEU A 331 -9.34 10.08 -2.53
N LEU A 332 -8.22 10.39 -3.18
CA LEU A 332 -7.35 11.51 -2.74
C LEU A 332 -7.05 11.48 -1.23
N GLY A 333 -7.01 10.30 -0.60
CA GLY A 333 -6.80 10.17 0.84
C GLY A 333 -8.07 10.17 1.70
N VAL A 334 -9.27 10.44 1.14
CA VAL A 334 -10.56 10.36 1.84
C VAL A 334 -11.18 8.99 1.66
N ASP A 335 -11.55 8.34 2.75
CA ASP A 335 -12.30 7.09 2.70
C ASP A 335 -13.77 7.36 2.37
N VAL A 336 -14.31 6.66 1.37
CA VAL A 336 -15.73 6.69 1.00
C VAL A 336 -16.24 5.27 0.85
N ALA A 337 -17.34 4.95 1.51
CA ALA A 337 -17.99 3.65 1.37
C ALA A 337 -19.52 3.78 1.29
N SER A 338 -20.12 2.90 0.49
CA SER A 338 -21.57 2.75 0.37
C SER A 338 -21.88 1.26 0.24
N PHE A 339 -22.90 0.80 0.94
CA PHE A 339 -23.27 -0.63 0.99
C PHE A 339 -24.77 -0.83 1.19
N GLY A 340 -25.28 -1.95 0.68
CA GLY A 340 -26.70 -2.28 0.72
C GLY A 340 -27.56 -1.23 0.00
N ASP A 341 -28.83 -1.09 0.38
CA ASP A 341 -29.72 -0.02 -0.12
C ASP A 341 -29.52 1.27 0.70
N ALA A 342 -28.43 1.98 0.40
CA ALA A 342 -28.00 3.20 1.08
C ALA A 342 -28.91 4.41 0.85
N PHE A 343 -29.88 4.29 -0.07
CA PHE A 343 -30.83 5.33 -0.47
C PHE A 343 -32.29 4.91 -0.29
N SER A 344 -32.52 3.84 0.45
CA SER A 344 -33.87 3.34 0.67
C SER A 344 -34.79 4.40 1.26
N THR A 345 -35.93 4.61 0.61
CA THR A 345 -37.01 5.48 1.04
C THR A 345 -38.27 4.68 1.38
N ALA A 346 -38.12 3.37 1.61
CA ALA A 346 -39.24 2.50 1.94
C ALA A 346 -39.96 2.97 3.22
N GLU A 347 -41.27 2.91 3.21
CA GLU A 347 -42.09 3.38 4.34
C GLU A 347 -41.72 2.62 5.63
N GLY A 348 -41.41 3.38 6.69
CA GLY A 348 -41.05 2.81 8.01
C GLY A 348 -39.55 2.62 8.22
N HIS A 349 -38.69 2.69 7.21
CA HIS A 349 -37.24 2.63 7.40
C HIS A 349 -36.76 3.79 8.27
N LYS A 350 -35.79 3.52 9.13
CA LYS A 350 -35.17 4.50 10.04
C LYS A 350 -33.78 4.86 9.58
N GLU A 351 -33.46 6.17 9.60
CA GLU A 351 -32.12 6.64 9.33
C GLU A 351 -31.41 7.02 10.63
N LEU A 352 -30.20 6.53 10.79
CA LEU A 352 -29.27 6.92 11.84
C LEU A 352 -28.04 7.54 11.16
N HIS A 353 -27.68 8.77 11.52
CA HIS A 353 -26.49 9.40 11.00
C HIS A 353 -25.69 10.15 12.07
N ILE A 354 -24.38 10.19 11.86
CA ILE A 354 -23.42 10.99 12.63
C ILE A 354 -22.69 11.89 11.62
N GLN A 355 -22.66 13.18 11.91
CA GLN A 355 -21.94 14.16 11.12
C GLN A 355 -21.01 14.97 12.01
N ASP A 356 -19.72 14.93 11.73
CA ASP A 356 -18.70 15.72 12.39
C ASP A 356 -17.91 16.53 11.35
N PRO A 357 -18.30 17.80 11.14
CA PRO A 357 -17.63 18.67 10.17
C PRO A 357 -16.22 19.12 10.60
N VAL A 358 -15.86 18.91 11.88
CA VAL A 358 -14.51 19.24 12.40
C VAL A 358 -13.49 18.19 11.99
N SER A 359 -13.85 16.92 12.15
CA SER A 359 -13.00 15.79 11.72
C SER A 359 -13.24 15.37 10.27
N GLY A 360 -14.25 15.92 9.58
CA GLY A 360 -14.58 15.57 8.20
C GLY A 360 -15.23 14.19 8.06
N VAL A 361 -16.02 13.76 9.07
CA VAL A 361 -16.63 12.42 9.12
C VAL A 361 -18.14 12.51 8.96
N TYR A 362 -18.68 11.73 8.02
CA TYR A 362 -20.11 11.48 7.88
C TYR A 362 -20.37 9.98 7.82
N LYS A 363 -21.26 9.48 8.67
CA LYS A 363 -21.68 8.07 8.73
C LYS A 363 -23.19 7.99 8.79
N LYS A 364 -23.80 7.15 7.93
CA LYS A 364 -25.24 6.91 7.87
C LYS A 364 -25.53 5.43 7.83
N LEU A 365 -26.49 4.97 8.61
CA LEU A 365 -27.09 3.64 8.50
C LEU A 365 -28.59 3.79 8.20
N ILE A 366 -29.09 2.90 7.37
CA ILE A 366 -30.53 2.71 7.13
C ILE A 366 -30.92 1.38 7.76
N LEU A 367 -31.93 1.44 8.59
CA LEU A 367 -32.47 0.32 9.37
C LEU A 367 -33.92 0.05 8.96
N ASP A 368 -34.39 -1.16 9.21
CA ASP A 368 -35.81 -1.52 9.07
C ASP A 368 -36.73 -0.71 9.99
N ALA A 369 -38.05 -0.95 9.90
CA ALA A 369 -39.09 -0.28 10.69
C ALA A 369 -38.94 -0.52 12.20
N GLU A 370 -38.42 -1.65 12.60
CA GLU A 370 -38.14 -2.02 13.98
C GLU A 370 -36.86 -1.37 14.50
N GLY A 371 -35.94 -0.95 13.60
CA GLY A 371 -34.63 -0.38 13.92
C GLY A 371 -33.59 -1.42 14.30
N LYS A 372 -33.76 -2.66 13.86
CA LYS A 372 -32.91 -3.79 14.22
C LYS A 372 -32.10 -4.37 13.05
N ARG A 373 -32.66 -4.38 11.84
CA ARG A 373 -32.06 -4.97 10.67
C ARG A 373 -31.37 -3.91 9.83
N LEU A 374 -30.14 -4.16 9.44
CA LEU A 374 -29.37 -3.26 8.59
C LEU A 374 -29.83 -3.38 7.13
N ILE A 375 -30.21 -2.28 6.52
CA ILE A 375 -30.66 -2.20 5.11
C ILE A 375 -29.52 -1.67 4.23
N GLY A 376 -28.79 -0.67 4.70
CA GLY A 376 -27.68 -0.08 3.97
C GLY A 376 -26.98 1.01 4.76
N GLY A 377 -25.94 1.62 4.14
CA GLY A 377 -25.24 2.72 4.81
C GLY A 377 -24.24 3.45 3.91
N ILE A 378 -23.82 4.61 4.39
CA ILE A 378 -22.85 5.50 3.77
C ILE A 378 -21.81 5.89 4.82
N LEU A 379 -20.53 5.83 4.48
CA LEU A 379 -19.41 6.27 5.32
C LEU A 379 -18.51 7.20 4.48
N VAL A 380 -18.20 8.39 4.98
CA VAL A 380 -17.31 9.37 4.36
C VAL A 380 -16.32 9.88 5.40
N GLY A 381 -15.05 10.01 5.03
CA GLY A 381 -13.94 10.46 5.89
C GLY A 381 -13.31 9.34 6.70
N GLU A 382 -14.12 8.48 7.32
CA GLU A 382 -13.65 7.31 8.08
C GLU A 382 -14.56 6.11 7.78
N ALA A 383 -14.01 5.05 7.21
CA ALA A 383 -14.75 3.85 6.78
C ALA A 383 -14.15 2.53 7.31
N SER A 384 -13.52 2.54 8.50
CA SER A 384 -12.97 1.33 9.14
C SER A 384 -14.05 0.28 9.41
N ASN A 385 -15.26 0.71 9.81
CA ASN A 385 -16.40 -0.13 10.11
C ASN A 385 -17.03 -0.82 8.88
N TYR A 386 -16.65 -0.42 7.64
CA TYR A 386 -17.25 -0.97 6.42
C TYR A 386 -17.14 -2.49 6.32
N SER A 387 -15.95 -3.04 6.60
CA SER A 387 -15.71 -4.48 6.49
C SER A 387 -16.58 -5.32 7.43
N MET A 388 -17.03 -4.72 8.51
CA MET A 388 -17.92 -5.34 9.48
C MET A 388 -19.42 -5.09 9.16
N LEU A 389 -19.77 -3.86 8.76
CA LEU A 389 -21.17 -3.47 8.51
C LEU A 389 -21.72 -4.07 7.21
N ARG A 390 -20.93 -4.07 6.14
CA ARG A 390 -21.37 -4.58 4.84
C ARG A 390 -21.87 -6.05 4.88
N PRO A 391 -21.14 -7.01 5.49
CA PRO A 391 -21.61 -8.39 5.59
C PRO A 391 -22.89 -8.56 6.41
N MET A 392 -23.28 -7.55 7.19
CA MET A 392 -24.47 -7.57 8.02
C MET A 392 -25.72 -7.03 7.32
N VAL A 393 -25.59 -6.53 6.08
CA VAL A 393 -26.76 -6.06 5.31
C VAL A 393 -27.80 -7.19 5.20
N GLY A 394 -29.06 -6.88 5.50
CA GLY A 394 -30.16 -7.85 5.54
C GLY A 394 -30.24 -8.66 6.85
N SER A 395 -29.30 -8.49 7.80
CA SER A 395 -29.29 -9.20 9.09
C SER A 395 -29.68 -8.29 10.25
N GLU A 396 -30.11 -8.89 11.36
CA GLU A 396 -30.28 -8.14 12.63
C GLU A 396 -28.92 -7.76 13.18
N LEU A 397 -28.80 -6.50 13.66
CA LEU A 397 -27.59 -6.00 14.29
C LEU A 397 -27.45 -6.59 15.72
N PRO A 398 -26.25 -7.04 16.11
CA PRO A 398 -26.03 -7.70 17.40
C PRO A 398 -26.01 -6.74 18.61
N GLY A 399 -26.22 -5.44 18.39
CA GLY A 399 -26.21 -4.43 19.46
C GLY A 399 -26.81 -3.11 19.03
N ASP A 400 -26.60 -2.07 19.84
CA ASP A 400 -27.07 -0.71 19.53
C ASP A 400 -26.42 -0.19 18.23
N PRO A 401 -27.21 0.15 17.20
CA PRO A 401 -26.73 0.67 15.94
C PRO A 401 -25.83 1.90 16.07
N VAL A 402 -26.05 2.76 17.08
CA VAL A 402 -25.22 3.95 17.33
C VAL A 402 -23.79 3.56 17.65
N SER A 403 -23.60 2.51 18.45
CA SER A 403 -22.27 2.05 18.85
C SER A 403 -21.41 1.55 17.67
N LEU A 404 -22.06 1.15 16.56
CA LEU A 404 -21.39 0.63 15.38
C LEU A 404 -20.78 1.73 14.49
N ILE A 405 -21.23 2.98 14.62
CA ILE A 405 -20.75 4.12 13.82
C ILE A 405 -20.22 5.27 14.67
N ALA A 406 -20.39 5.22 16.00
CA ALA A 406 -19.84 6.23 16.90
C ALA A 406 -18.30 6.25 16.84
N PRO A 407 -17.65 7.42 17.02
CA PRO A 407 -16.20 7.49 17.19
C PRO A 407 -15.77 6.63 18.40
N GLU A 408 -14.61 5.98 18.30
CA GLU A 408 -14.01 5.21 19.41
C GLU A 408 -13.67 6.15 20.58
N SER A 409 -14.61 6.45 21.41
CA SER A 409 -14.38 7.08 22.71
C SER A 409 -14.31 5.98 23.77
N GLY A 410 -13.13 5.69 24.20
CA GLY A 410 -12.58 4.77 25.16
C GLY A 410 -13.42 4.27 26.36
N ALA A 411 -14.64 3.78 26.17
CA ALA A 411 -15.37 3.06 27.21
C ALA A 411 -16.34 2.06 26.57
N GLY A 412 -15.92 0.79 26.51
CA GLY A 412 -16.85 -0.34 26.61
C GLY A 412 -17.76 -0.63 25.41
N THR A 413 -17.35 -0.41 24.17
CA THR A 413 -18.05 -1.00 23.02
C THR A 413 -17.60 -2.44 22.85
N THR A 414 -18.53 -3.38 22.96
CA THR A 414 -18.35 -4.77 22.54
C THR A 414 -18.09 -4.73 21.02
N ALA A 415 -16.81 -4.82 20.64
CA ALA A 415 -16.44 -4.95 19.23
C ALA A 415 -17.07 -6.26 18.73
N ILE A 416 -17.90 -6.16 17.69
CA ILE A 416 -18.44 -7.34 17.00
C ILE A 416 -17.26 -8.05 16.36
N GLY A 417 -17.00 -9.29 16.79
CA GLY A 417 -15.94 -10.13 16.21
C GLY A 417 -16.36 -10.72 14.86
N ALA A 418 -15.40 -11.12 14.05
CA ALA A 418 -15.66 -11.85 12.80
C ALA A 418 -16.43 -13.18 13.06
N GLY A 419 -16.32 -13.73 14.27
CA GLY A 419 -17.09 -14.88 14.74
C GLY A 419 -18.58 -14.66 14.83
N ASP A 420 -19.03 -13.44 15.08
CA ASP A 420 -20.46 -13.09 15.28
C ASP A 420 -21.21 -12.86 13.94
N LEU A 421 -20.51 -12.83 12.82
CA LEU A 421 -21.12 -12.70 11.50
C LEU A 421 -21.93 -13.95 11.15
N PRO A 422 -23.11 -13.83 10.52
CA PRO A 422 -23.87 -14.98 10.04
C PRO A 422 -23.13 -15.73 8.93
N ASP A 423 -23.36 -17.05 8.77
CA ASP A 423 -22.70 -17.86 7.74
C ASP A 423 -22.97 -17.38 6.29
N ALA A 424 -24.14 -16.79 6.07
CA ALA A 424 -24.48 -16.16 4.78
C ALA A 424 -23.76 -14.81 4.54
N ALA A 425 -23.05 -14.28 5.54
CA ALA A 425 -22.34 -13.00 5.39
C ALA A 425 -21.24 -13.10 4.33
N GLN A 426 -21.26 -12.21 3.36
CA GLN A 426 -20.27 -12.20 2.27
C GLN A 426 -18.95 -11.61 2.76
N ILE A 427 -17.93 -12.47 2.92
CA ILE A 427 -16.59 -12.08 3.38
C ILE A 427 -15.77 -11.46 2.25
N CYS A 428 -15.76 -12.06 1.08
CA CYS A 428 -15.04 -11.56 -0.10
C CYS A 428 -15.99 -11.27 -1.26
N SER A 429 -16.16 -9.98 -1.60
CA SER A 429 -17.01 -9.57 -2.73
C SER A 429 -16.38 -9.87 -4.08
N CYS A 430 -15.05 -9.67 -4.18
CA CYS A 430 -14.35 -9.85 -5.45
C CYS A 430 -14.43 -11.29 -5.98
N ASN A 431 -14.55 -12.26 -5.07
CA ASN A 431 -14.61 -13.69 -5.40
C ASN A 431 -15.88 -14.36 -4.84
N ASN A 432 -16.88 -13.59 -4.44
CA ASN A 432 -18.20 -14.04 -3.98
C ASN A 432 -18.15 -15.15 -2.88
N VAL A 433 -17.27 -14.98 -1.87
CA VAL A 433 -17.06 -15.96 -0.80
C VAL A 433 -17.81 -15.55 0.46
N SER A 434 -18.67 -16.41 0.98
CA SER A 434 -19.40 -16.23 2.24
C SER A 434 -18.58 -16.71 3.45
N LYS A 435 -19.01 -16.37 4.67
CA LYS A 435 -18.44 -16.95 5.90
C LYS A 435 -18.65 -18.46 5.94
N GLY A 436 -19.79 -18.96 5.47
CA GLY A 436 -20.07 -20.39 5.35
C GLY A 436 -19.05 -21.13 4.49
N ASP A 437 -18.65 -20.54 3.35
CA ASP A 437 -17.61 -21.11 2.47
C ASP A 437 -16.26 -21.15 3.19
N VAL A 438 -15.89 -20.07 3.89
CA VAL A 438 -14.67 -20.02 4.69
C VAL A 438 -14.69 -21.09 5.78
N ARG A 439 -15.80 -21.25 6.53
CA ARG A 439 -15.95 -22.28 7.54
C ARG A 439 -15.91 -23.69 6.95
N ALA A 440 -16.53 -23.90 5.78
CA ALA A 440 -16.44 -25.19 5.08
C ALA A 440 -15.01 -25.53 4.69
N ALA A 441 -14.23 -24.56 4.20
CA ALA A 441 -12.82 -24.74 3.90
C ALA A 441 -11.97 -25.03 5.17
N ILE A 442 -12.28 -24.35 6.27
CA ILE A 442 -11.68 -24.63 7.59
C ILE A 442 -11.97 -26.09 8.01
N GLY A 443 -13.20 -26.54 7.86
CA GLY A 443 -13.59 -27.93 8.14
C GLY A 443 -12.88 -28.98 7.25
N GLN A 444 -12.38 -28.57 6.09
CA GLN A 444 -11.57 -29.38 5.17
C GLN A 444 -10.05 -29.30 5.45
N GLY A 445 -9.64 -28.59 6.50
CA GLY A 445 -8.24 -28.52 6.94
C GLY A 445 -7.49 -27.24 6.51
N CYS A 446 -8.19 -26.21 6.02
CA CYS A 446 -7.58 -24.89 5.74
C CYS A 446 -7.42 -24.11 7.04
N HIS A 447 -6.27 -24.21 7.69
CA HIS A 447 -6.01 -23.63 9.02
C HIS A 447 -5.10 -22.39 8.96
N SER A 448 -4.87 -21.81 7.80
CA SER A 448 -4.13 -20.55 7.63
C SER A 448 -4.81 -19.65 6.61
N VAL A 449 -4.48 -18.36 6.63
CA VAL A 449 -5.00 -17.40 5.63
C VAL A 449 -4.60 -17.83 4.22
N GLU A 450 -3.36 -18.28 4.01
CA GLU A 450 -2.87 -18.72 2.69
C GLU A 450 -3.65 -19.92 2.18
N THR A 451 -3.92 -20.92 3.03
CA THR A 451 -4.71 -22.09 2.63
C THR A 451 -6.16 -21.73 2.36
N LEU A 452 -6.75 -20.81 3.13
CA LEU A 452 -8.08 -20.26 2.86
C LEU A 452 -8.12 -19.48 1.55
N MET A 453 -7.12 -18.63 1.29
CA MET A 453 -7.00 -17.90 0.03
C MET A 453 -6.88 -18.86 -1.17
N SER A 454 -6.10 -19.92 -1.04
CA SER A 454 -5.95 -20.94 -2.09
C SER A 454 -7.24 -21.74 -2.34
N ALA A 455 -7.96 -22.11 -1.27
CA ALA A 455 -9.16 -22.94 -1.37
C ALA A 455 -10.40 -22.15 -1.78
N THR A 456 -10.57 -20.91 -1.27
CA THR A 456 -11.77 -20.09 -1.46
C THR A 456 -11.56 -18.91 -2.41
N ARG A 457 -10.30 -18.57 -2.72
CA ARG A 457 -9.89 -17.34 -3.45
C ARG A 457 -10.20 -16.03 -2.70
N ALA A 458 -10.76 -16.09 -1.48
CA ALA A 458 -10.94 -14.91 -0.67
C ALA A 458 -9.57 -14.23 -0.38
N GLY A 459 -9.49 -12.91 -0.56
CA GLY A 459 -8.26 -12.15 -0.33
C GLY A 459 -7.27 -12.10 -1.51
N THR A 460 -7.50 -12.83 -2.60
CA THR A 460 -6.57 -12.89 -3.75
C THR A 460 -6.67 -11.69 -4.72
N SER A 461 -7.71 -10.87 -4.61
CA SER A 461 -7.90 -9.68 -5.47
C SER A 461 -7.51 -8.41 -4.72
N CYS A 462 -8.46 -7.70 -4.11
CA CYS A 462 -8.18 -6.43 -3.40
C CYS A 462 -7.58 -6.60 -1.99
N GLY A 463 -7.58 -7.80 -1.42
CA GLY A 463 -7.01 -8.11 -0.10
C GLY A 463 -7.79 -7.56 1.10
N SER A 464 -8.86 -6.78 0.90
CA SER A 464 -9.59 -6.10 1.99
C SER A 464 -10.27 -7.04 2.99
N CYS A 465 -10.50 -8.29 2.64
CA CYS A 465 -11.12 -9.31 3.50
C CYS A 465 -10.11 -10.12 4.34
N ILE A 466 -8.81 -9.95 4.15
CA ILE A 466 -7.77 -10.69 4.90
C ILE A 466 -7.91 -10.55 6.43
N PRO A 467 -8.20 -9.35 7.00
CA PRO A 467 -8.44 -9.23 8.43
C PRO A 467 -9.65 -10.03 8.92
N LEU A 468 -10.72 -10.14 8.11
CA LEU A 468 -11.90 -10.96 8.45
C LEU A 468 -11.57 -12.45 8.42
N LEU A 469 -10.77 -12.92 7.43
CA LEU A 469 -10.31 -14.32 7.38
C LEU A 469 -9.53 -14.70 8.65
N LYS A 470 -8.64 -13.82 9.12
CA LYS A 470 -7.91 -14.01 10.38
C LYS A 470 -8.86 -14.10 11.56
N GLY A 471 -9.78 -13.15 11.69
CA GLY A 471 -10.75 -13.14 12.78
C GLY A 471 -11.70 -14.35 12.77
N ILE A 472 -12.04 -14.90 11.61
CA ILE A 472 -12.85 -16.14 11.53
C ILE A 472 -12.02 -17.34 12.00
N LEU A 473 -10.74 -17.48 11.57
CA LEU A 473 -9.85 -18.55 12.04
C LEU A 473 -9.70 -18.49 13.57
N GLU A 474 -9.52 -17.32 14.15
CA GLU A 474 -9.44 -17.12 15.60
C GLU A 474 -10.75 -17.52 16.30
N ALA A 475 -11.90 -17.12 15.75
CA ALA A 475 -13.22 -17.43 16.30
C ALA A 475 -13.55 -18.95 16.22
N GLU A 476 -13.04 -19.66 15.22
CA GLU A 476 -13.14 -21.12 15.10
C GLU A 476 -12.12 -21.87 15.99
N GLY A 477 -11.36 -21.14 16.82
CA GLY A 477 -10.40 -21.72 17.77
C GLY A 477 -9.13 -22.26 17.10
N ILE A 478 -8.82 -21.82 15.88
CA ILE A 478 -7.61 -22.20 15.17
C ILE A 478 -6.51 -21.25 15.58
N GLU A 479 -5.56 -21.73 16.36
CA GLU A 479 -4.37 -20.99 16.67
C GLU A 479 -3.61 -20.69 15.38
N GLN A 480 -3.41 -19.42 15.09
CA GLN A 480 -2.58 -19.01 13.96
C GLN A 480 -1.15 -19.47 14.19
N SER A 481 -0.59 -20.18 13.23
CA SER A 481 0.81 -20.59 13.30
C SER A 481 1.69 -19.34 13.45
N LYS A 482 2.47 -19.28 14.54
CA LYS A 482 3.52 -18.26 14.76
C LYS A 482 4.81 -18.58 14.01
N ALA A 483 4.80 -19.59 13.15
CA ALA A 483 5.92 -19.99 12.31
C ALA A 483 6.43 -18.81 11.46
N VAL A 484 7.74 -18.63 11.39
CA VAL A 484 8.34 -17.52 10.61
C VAL A 484 8.02 -17.66 9.13
N CYS A 485 8.02 -18.88 8.60
CA CYS A 485 7.71 -19.19 7.20
C CYS A 485 7.54 -20.69 7.03
N PRO A 486 7.15 -21.21 5.84
CA PRO A 486 7.00 -22.65 5.61
C PRO A 486 8.28 -23.50 5.83
N HIS A 487 9.46 -22.86 5.85
CA HIS A 487 10.73 -23.56 6.09
C HIS A 487 11.01 -23.85 7.58
N PHE A 488 10.36 -23.15 8.50
CA PHE A 488 10.48 -23.33 9.94
C PHE A 488 9.11 -23.40 10.58
N GLN A 489 8.90 -24.36 11.45
CA GLN A 489 7.64 -24.45 12.23
C GLN A 489 7.65 -23.54 13.47
N GLN A 490 8.81 -23.00 13.81
CA GLN A 490 9.05 -22.18 14.97
C GLN A 490 8.77 -20.69 14.68
N SER A 491 8.33 -19.98 15.70
CA SER A 491 8.27 -18.53 15.75
C SER A 491 9.66 -17.90 15.77
N ARG A 492 9.76 -16.59 15.51
CA ARG A 492 11.03 -15.89 15.63
C ARG A 492 11.62 -15.98 17.05
N ALA A 493 10.80 -15.89 18.08
CA ALA A 493 11.24 -16.01 19.48
C ALA A 493 11.85 -17.38 19.78
N GLU A 494 11.20 -18.45 19.32
CA GLU A 494 11.73 -19.82 19.46
C GLU A 494 13.03 -19.99 18.68
N LEU A 495 13.11 -19.49 17.43
CA LEU A 495 14.35 -19.52 16.65
C LEU A 495 15.48 -18.74 17.31
N PHE A 496 15.16 -17.63 18.00
CA PHE A 496 16.14 -16.85 18.78
C PHE A 496 16.72 -17.70 19.91
N GLU A 497 15.88 -18.35 20.69
CA GLU A 497 16.34 -19.22 21.80
C GLU A 497 17.09 -20.45 21.30
N ILE A 498 16.69 -21.05 20.16
CA ILE A 498 17.43 -22.14 19.52
C ILE A 498 18.83 -21.68 19.08
N ALA A 499 18.93 -20.55 18.39
CA ALA A 499 20.22 -20.00 17.96
C ALA A 499 21.12 -19.68 19.17
N ARG A 500 20.56 -19.06 20.22
CA ARG A 500 21.25 -18.72 21.46
C ARG A 500 21.77 -19.97 22.20
N SER A 501 20.93 -20.98 22.35
CA SER A 501 21.28 -22.20 23.09
C SER A 501 22.25 -23.10 22.35
N THR A 502 22.23 -23.08 21.02
CA THR A 502 23.08 -23.92 20.18
C THR A 502 24.38 -23.24 19.75
N GLY A 503 24.44 -21.91 19.82
CA GLY A 503 25.58 -21.10 19.36
C GLY A 503 25.80 -21.16 17.85
N ILE A 504 24.79 -21.59 17.04
CA ILE A 504 24.90 -21.67 15.58
C ILE A 504 24.72 -20.26 14.99
N THR A 505 25.73 -19.83 14.21
CA THR A 505 25.77 -18.50 13.58
C THR A 505 25.68 -18.55 12.05
N ASP A 506 25.74 -19.75 11.43
CA ASP A 506 25.60 -19.92 10.00
C ASP A 506 24.23 -20.49 9.61
N PHE A 507 23.61 -19.93 8.56
CA PHE A 507 22.28 -20.30 8.13
C PHE A 507 22.17 -21.70 7.53
N PRO A 508 23.13 -22.18 6.72
CA PRO A 508 23.07 -23.54 6.19
C PRO A 508 22.97 -24.61 7.31
N THR A 509 23.82 -24.54 8.32
CA THR A 509 23.76 -25.45 9.48
C THR A 509 22.46 -25.29 10.27
N PHE A 510 21.99 -24.06 10.42
CA PHE A 510 20.77 -23.79 11.17
C PHE A 510 19.52 -24.37 10.51
N ILE A 511 19.35 -24.14 9.18
CA ILE A 511 18.20 -24.67 8.46
C ILE A 511 18.26 -26.19 8.28
N GLU A 512 19.43 -26.77 8.12
CA GLU A 512 19.62 -28.23 8.04
C GLU A 512 19.14 -28.93 9.32
N ARG A 513 19.40 -28.32 10.51
CA ARG A 513 19.07 -28.92 11.81
C ARG A 513 17.65 -28.66 12.28
N PHE A 514 17.09 -27.48 11.99
CA PHE A 514 15.83 -27.00 12.59
C PHE A 514 14.78 -26.61 11.56
N GLY A 515 15.09 -26.61 10.27
CA GLY A 515 14.20 -26.23 9.20
C GLY A 515 14.10 -27.26 8.09
N THR A 516 13.56 -26.82 6.95
CA THR A 516 13.41 -27.65 5.73
C THR A 516 13.74 -26.83 4.50
N GLY A 517 14.28 -27.49 3.46
CA GLY A 517 14.59 -26.85 2.18
C GLY A 517 15.77 -25.87 2.24
N GLY A 518 15.85 -24.94 1.30
CA GLY A 518 16.96 -23.97 1.15
C GLY A 518 16.74 -22.59 1.76
N GLY A 519 15.58 -22.36 2.42
CA GLY A 519 15.22 -21.07 3.00
C GLY A 519 14.64 -20.08 1.97
N CYS A 520 14.09 -18.98 2.44
CA CYS A 520 13.46 -17.90 1.65
C CYS A 520 13.84 -16.52 2.16
N GLU A 521 13.35 -15.50 1.44
CA GLU A 521 13.56 -14.07 1.75
C GLU A 521 12.87 -13.61 3.07
N VAL A 522 12.23 -14.51 3.79
CA VAL A 522 11.70 -14.26 5.14
C VAL A 522 12.64 -14.82 6.20
N CYS A 523 12.95 -16.12 6.17
CA CYS A 523 13.76 -16.78 7.21
C CYS A 523 15.24 -16.39 7.15
N LYS A 524 15.82 -16.19 5.96
CA LYS A 524 17.22 -15.76 5.82
C LYS A 524 17.50 -14.43 6.55
N PRO A 525 16.81 -13.32 6.25
CA PRO A 525 17.02 -12.07 6.97
C PRO A 525 16.55 -12.11 8.43
N THR A 526 15.59 -12.99 8.77
CA THR A 526 15.19 -13.19 10.18
C THR A 526 16.33 -13.81 10.98
N PHE A 527 16.92 -14.88 10.47
CA PHE A 527 18.08 -15.51 11.11
C PHE A 527 19.28 -14.57 11.21
N ALA A 528 19.60 -13.86 10.12
CA ALA A 528 20.67 -12.87 10.11
C ALA A 528 20.45 -11.79 11.18
N ASN A 529 19.21 -11.31 11.36
CA ASN A 529 18.87 -10.35 12.41
C ASN A 529 19.00 -10.96 13.82
N ILE A 530 18.61 -12.22 14.02
CA ILE A 530 18.77 -12.93 15.29
C ILE A 530 20.26 -12.99 15.66
N VAL A 531 21.11 -13.49 14.75
CA VAL A 531 22.54 -13.60 14.99
C VAL A 531 23.17 -12.23 15.26
N ALA A 532 22.82 -11.21 14.46
CA ALA A 532 23.32 -9.84 14.67
C ALA A 532 22.88 -9.22 16.01
N SER A 533 21.74 -9.64 16.55
CA SER A 533 21.27 -9.18 17.87
C SER A 533 22.06 -9.80 19.03
N MET A 534 22.59 -11.01 18.84
CA MET A 534 23.40 -11.72 19.85
C MET A 534 24.88 -11.39 19.76
N HIS A 535 25.37 -11.15 18.54
CA HIS A 535 26.77 -10.92 18.23
C HIS A 535 26.93 -9.59 17.53
N THR A 536 27.31 -8.57 18.26
CA THR A 536 27.50 -7.21 17.74
C THR A 536 28.79 -7.03 16.94
N GLU A 537 29.61 -8.03 16.86
CA GLU A 537 30.88 -8.11 16.15
C GLU A 537 30.69 -8.14 14.63
N ASN A 538 29.98 -7.18 14.06
CA ASN A 538 29.89 -7.00 12.59
C ASN A 538 29.45 -8.24 11.75
N HIS A 539 28.72 -9.19 12.29
CA HIS A 539 28.15 -10.32 11.51
C HIS A 539 27.41 -9.86 10.25
N VAL A 540 27.00 -8.61 10.25
CA VAL A 540 26.31 -7.97 9.14
C VAL A 540 27.24 -7.70 7.96
N LEU A 541 28.56 -7.55 8.16
CA LEU A 541 29.59 -7.33 7.13
C LEU A 541 30.34 -8.61 6.75
N ASP A 542 30.12 -9.71 7.46
CA ASP A 542 30.75 -10.98 7.13
C ASP A 542 30.21 -11.57 5.84
N GLY A 543 31.11 -12.08 5.00
CA GLY A 543 30.80 -12.62 3.68
C GLY A 543 29.70 -13.68 3.68
N ALA A 544 29.63 -14.49 4.72
CA ALA A 544 28.65 -15.56 4.88
C ALA A 544 27.23 -15.07 5.19
N THR A 545 27.08 -13.98 5.97
CA THR A 545 25.78 -13.45 6.39
C THR A 545 25.34 -12.21 5.62
N ALA A 546 26.26 -11.54 4.90
CA ALA A 546 25.98 -10.33 4.18
C ALA A 546 24.85 -10.51 3.15
N GLY A 547 24.83 -11.64 2.43
CA GLY A 547 23.79 -11.97 1.45
C GLY A 547 22.46 -12.43 2.05
N LEU A 548 22.38 -12.62 3.37
CA LEU A 548 21.13 -13.03 4.04
C LEU A 548 20.31 -11.85 4.50
N GLN A 549 20.82 -10.61 4.41
CA GLN A 549 20.21 -9.43 4.99
C GLN A 549 19.30 -8.71 4.00
N ASP A 550 18.26 -8.09 4.52
CA ASP A 550 17.41 -7.21 3.73
C ASP A 550 18.00 -5.78 3.64
N THR A 551 17.39 -4.97 2.77
CA THR A 551 17.83 -3.57 2.52
C THR A 551 17.67 -2.63 3.72
N ASN A 552 17.06 -3.09 4.82
CA ASN A 552 16.91 -2.30 6.06
C ASN A 552 18.05 -2.54 7.06
N ASP A 553 18.98 -3.40 6.71
CA ASP A 553 20.13 -3.72 7.52
C ASP A 553 21.36 -2.98 7.02
N ARG A 554 22.08 -2.26 7.90
CA ARG A 554 23.35 -1.59 7.65
C ARG A 554 23.37 -0.53 6.57
N MET A 555 24.60 -0.49 5.96
CA MET A 555 24.97 0.38 4.84
C MET A 555 23.95 0.36 3.69
N LEU A 556 23.38 -0.79 3.36
CA LEU A 556 22.30 -0.87 2.37
C LEU A 556 21.05 -0.07 2.78
N GLY A 557 20.76 0.05 4.07
CA GLY A 557 19.69 0.91 4.58
C GLY A 557 19.95 2.41 4.43
N ASN A 558 21.18 2.80 4.13
CA ASN A 558 21.58 4.18 3.81
C ASN A 558 21.59 4.48 2.31
N MET A 559 21.36 3.48 1.45
CA MET A 559 21.23 3.67 0.01
C MET A 559 19.94 4.44 -0.32
N GLN A 560 20.06 5.44 -1.18
CA GLN A 560 18.96 6.27 -1.65
C GLN A 560 18.35 5.68 -2.95
N LYS A 561 17.15 6.10 -3.32
CA LYS A 561 16.46 5.64 -4.54
C LYS A 561 17.27 5.79 -5.83
N ASN A 562 18.18 6.74 -5.86
CA ASN A 562 19.03 7.05 -7.02
C ASN A 562 20.43 6.40 -6.97
N GLY A 563 20.64 5.42 -6.09
CA GLY A 563 21.91 4.70 -5.97
C GLY A 563 23.00 5.42 -5.16
N THR A 564 22.75 6.64 -4.67
CA THR A 564 23.69 7.30 -3.74
C THR A 564 23.45 6.87 -2.30
N TYR A 565 24.32 7.27 -1.39
CA TYR A 565 24.23 6.94 0.02
C TYR A 565 24.07 8.20 0.89
N SER A 566 23.35 8.03 2.01
CA SER A 566 23.34 8.98 3.11
C SER A 566 24.43 8.61 4.12
N VAL A 567 25.20 9.60 4.56
CA VAL A 567 26.16 9.47 5.65
C VAL A 567 25.63 10.24 6.85
N ILE A 568 25.36 9.53 7.93
CA ILE A 568 24.75 10.09 9.14
C ILE A 568 25.61 9.70 10.33
N PRO A 569 26.61 10.53 10.70
CA PRO A 569 27.44 10.25 11.86
C PRO A 569 26.64 10.35 13.15
N ARG A 570 27.11 9.66 14.20
CA ARG A 570 26.53 9.73 15.52
C ARG A 570 26.75 11.10 16.13
N GLN A 571 25.71 11.68 16.66
CA GLN A 571 25.69 12.94 17.39
C GLN A 571 24.89 12.68 18.68
N PRO A 572 25.56 12.16 19.75
CA PRO A 572 24.85 11.73 20.94
C PRO A 572 24.04 12.87 21.55
N ALA A 573 22.77 12.65 21.82
CA ALA A 573 21.81 13.65 22.28
C ALA A 573 21.72 14.93 21.42
N GLY A 574 22.15 14.85 20.15
CA GLY A 574 22.24 16.00 19.26
C GLY A 574 23.45 16.92 19.47
N ASN A 575 24.40 16.54 20.33
CA ASN A 575 25.59 17.33 20.58
C ASN A 575 26.60 17.22 19.43
N VAL A 576 27.22 18.33 19.08
CA VAL A 576 28.28 18.45 18.08
C VAL A 576 29.31 19.50 18.49
N THR A 577 30.60 19.17 18.37
CA THR A 577 31.67 20.13 18.61
C THR A 577 31.88 21.05 17.41
N PRO A 578 32.46 22.25 17.62
CA PRO A 578 32.82 23.13 16.48
C PRO A 578 33.73 22.47 15.45
N ALA A 579 34.67 21.62 15.85
CA ALA A 579 35.59 20.91 14.98
C ALA A 579 34.83 19.88 14.11
N GLN A 580 33.94 19.11 14.71
CA GLN A 580 33.06 18.15 14.01
C GLN A 580 32.17 18.86 12.98
N LEU A 581 31.53 19.97 13.37
CA LEU A 581 30.66 20.74 12.50
C LEU A 581 31.43 21.32 11.30
N GLN A 582 32.64 21.84 11.54
CA GLN A 582 33.51 22.36 10.48
C GLN A 582 33.91 21.25 9.50
N GLU A 583 34.31 20.07 10.01
CA GLU A 583 34.71 18.97 9.13
C GLU A 583 33.54 18.39 8.32
N MET A 584 32.37 18.27 8.91
CA MET A 584 31.15 17.90 8.16
C MET A 584 30.85 18.91 7.04
N GLY A 585 31.08 20.21 7.29
CA GLY A 585 30.92 21.24 6.26
C GLY A 585 31.94 21.09 5.14
N ARG A 586 33.22 20.84 5.44
CA ARG A 586 34.28 20.62 4.43
C ARG A 586 34.02 19.35 3.62
N ILE A 587 33.63 18.23 4.27
CA ILE A 587 33.24 17.00 3.59
C ILE A 587 32.09 17.28 2.60
N ALA A 588 31.08 18.01 3.04
CA ALA A 588 29.96 18.34 2.18
C ALA A 588 30.35 19.20 0.97
N GLU A 589 31.31 20.11 1.12
CA GLU A 589 31.87 20.92 0.02
C GLU A 589 32.70 20.05 -0.94
N ASP A 590 33.62 19.25 -0.41
CA ASP A 590 34.58 18.45 -1.19
C ASP A 590 33.88 17.36 -2.01
N PHE A 591 32.87 16.71 -1.46
CA PHE A 591 32.11 15.63 -2.09
C PHE A 591 30.75 16.09 -2.68
N GLY A 592 30.41 17.37 -2.59
CA GLY A 592 29.17 17.92 -3.14
C GLY A 592 27.90 17.39 -2.44
N LEU A 593 27.93 17.14 -1.14
CA LEU A 593 26.83 16.53 -0.39
C LEU A 593 25.79 17.55 0.06
N TYR A 594 24.53 17.11 0.05
CA TYR A 594 23.42 17.88 0.63
C TYR A 594 23.33 17.66 2.14
N LEU A 595 23.38 18.75 2.93
CA LEU A 595 23.29 18.69 4.39
C LEU A 595 21.86 18.97 4.87
N LYS A 596 21.40 18.18 5.85
CA LYS A 596 20.10 18.40 6.50
C LYS A 596 20.16 18.07 8.00
N ILE A 597 19.65 18.97 8.84
CA ILE A 597 19.33 18.66 10.24
C ILE A 597 18.03 17.85 10.24
N THR A 598 18.07 16.66 10.79
CA THR A 598 16.93 15.73 10.81
C THR A 598 16.14 15.85 12.12
N GLY A 599 14.90 15.33 12.13
CA GLY A 599 14.08 15.24 13.34
C GLY A 599 14.66 14.32 14.44
N ALA A 600 15.74 13.59 14.15
CA ALA A 600 16.49 12.79 15.13
C ALA A 600 17.63 13.57 15.82
N GLN A 601 17.67 14.89 15.66
CA GLN A 601 18.75 15.78 16.16
C GLN A 601 20.13 15.40 15.60
N ARG A 602 20.17 14.95 14.33
CA ARG A 602 21.41 14.61 13.63
C ARG A 602 21.52 15.40 12.34
N ILE A 603 22.73 15.76 11.97
CA ILE A 603 23.07 16.31 10.65
C ILE A 603 23.33 15.10 9.74
N ALA A 604 22.53 14.98 8.68
CA ALA A 604 22.67 13.96 7.67
C ALA A 604 23.28 14.57 6.39
N MET A 605 24.20 13.85 5.77
CA MET A 605 24.82 14.19 4.48
C MET A 605 24.28 13.24 3.42
N PHE A 606 23.73 13.75 2.33
CA PHE A 606 23.10 12.97 1.27
C PHE A 606 23.84 13.12 -0.05
N GLY A 607 23.83 12.09 -0.87
CA GLY A 607 24.37 12.10 -2.22
C GLY A 607 25.79 11.54 -2.33
N ALA A 608 26.31 10.84 -1.31
CA ALA A 608 27.63 10.21 -1.38
C ALA A 608 27.62 9.06 -2.41
N ARG A 609 28.65 8.97 -3.23
CA ARG A 609 28.89 7.80 -4.09
C ARG A 609 29.48 6.67 -3.26
N THR A 610 29.34 5.43 -3.73
CA THR A 610 29.88 4.25 -3.04
C THR A 610 31.40 4.39 -2.81
N GLU A 611 32.12 4.84 -3.81
CA GLU A 611 33.59 5.02 -3.79
C GLU A 611 34.05 6.13 -2.84
N ASP A 612 33.20 7.11 -2.53
CA ASP A 612 33.53 8.22 -1.64
C ASP A 612 33.40 7.85 -0.15
N LEU A 613 32.60 6.82 0.18
CA LEU A 613 32.26 6.47 1.55
C LEU A 613 33.46 6.21 2.44
N PRO A 614 34.50 5.43 2.05
CA PRO A 614 35.64 5.15 2.90
C PRO A 614 36.41 6.42 3.31
N GLU A 615 36.59 7.37 2.40
CA GLU A 615 37.30 8.63 2.71
C GLU A 615 36.44 9.55 3.58
N ILE A 616 35.14 9.64 3.31
CA ILE A 616 34.19 10.39 4.15
C ILE A 616 34.21 9.84 5.59
N TRP A 617 34.16 8.53 5.75
CA TRP A 617 34.18 7.89 7.07
C TRP A 617 35.52 8.13 7.81
N ARG A 618 36.65 8.03 7.11
CA ARG A 618 37.96 8.29 7.70
C ARG A 618 38.03 9.70 8.30
N ARG A 619 37.63 10.70 7.53
CA ARG A 619 37.62 12.11 7.96
C ARG A 619 36.70 12.37 9.13
N LEU A 620 35.53 11.69 9.19
CA LEU A 620 34.62 11.79 10.33
C LEU A 620 35.20 11.13 11.58
N ILE A 621 35.83 9.97 11.44
CA ILE A 621 36.52 9.28 12.55
C ILE A 621 37.69 10.11 13.09
N ASP A 622 38.47 10.77 12.24
CA ASP A 622 39.58 11.63 12.61
C ASP A 622 39.17 12.81 13.54
N VAL A 623 37.90 13.24 13.45
CA VAL A 623 37.32 14.25 14.35
C VAL A 623 36.48 13.63 15.49
N GLY A 624 36.63 12.34 15.74
CA GLY A 624 35.99 11.61 16.86
C GLY A 624 34.50 11.32 16.63
N MET A 625 34.05 11.16 15.39
CA MET A 625 32.72 10.70 15.06
C MET A 625 32.75 9.22 14.67
N GLU A 626 31.60 8.56 14.76
CA GLU A 626 31.40 7.15 14.41
C GLU A 626 30.11 6.97 13.63
N SER A 627 29.83 5.76 13.15
CA SER A 627 28.58 5.43 12.46
C SER A 627 27.37 5.75 13.35
N GLY A 628 26.42 6.45 12.78
CA GLY A 628 25.14 6.72 13.43
C GLY A 628 24.15 5.57 13.35
N GLN A 629 24.48 4.47 12.65
CA GLN A 629 23.61 3.30 12.41
C GLN A 629 22.16 3.70 12.07
N ALA A 630 22.04 4.67 11.16
CA ALA A 630 20.77 5.33 10.82
C ALA A 630 19.94 4.54 9.81
N TYR A 631 19.71 3.27 10.06
CA TYR A 631 18.92 2.35 9.23
C TYR A 631 17.86 1.60 10.07
N GLY A 632 17.10 0.70 9.48
CA GLY A 632 16.11 -0.15 10.16
C GLY A 632 16.77 -1.14 11.12
N LYS A 633 15.99 -1.77 11.97
CA LYS A 633 16.40 -2.85 12.88
C LYS A 633 17.58 -2.52 13.81
N SER A 634 17.68 -1.26 14.24
CA SER A 634 18.74 -0.79 15.17
C SER A 634 18.27 0.39 16.02
N LEU A 635 19.06 0.75 17.04
CA LEU A 635 18.90 2.03 17.73
C LEU A 635 19.26 3.17 16.79
N ARG A 636 18.26 4.03 16.50
CA ARG A 636 18.41 5.14 15.56
C ARG A 636 19.02 6.39 16.20
N ALA A 637 18.49 6.82 17.32
CA ALA A 637 18.92 8.00 18.06
C ALA A 637 18.25 8.08 19.43
N VAL A 638 18.89 8.77 20.35
CA VAL A 638 18.32 9.22 21.62
C VAL A 638 18.17 10.75 21.58
N LYS A 639 16.94 11.26 21.49
CA LYS A 639 16.69 12.72 21.55
C LYS A 639 16.85 13.23 22.96
N SER A 640 17.39 14.44 23.11
CA SER A 640 17.41 15.18 24.37
C SER A 640 16.79 16.56 24.23
N CYS A 641 16.35 17.15 25.31
CA CYS A 641 16.17 18.58 25.43
C CYS A 641 17.51 19.26 25.79
N VAL A 642 17.53 20.58 25.97
CA VAL A 642 18.75 21.34 26.20
C VAL A 642 19.35 21.11 27.59
N GLY A 643 18.68 20.36 28.47
CA GLY A 643 19.20 19.99 29.80
C GLY A 643 19.20 21.09 30.86
N THR A 644 19.71 20.74 32.04
CA THR A 644 19.73 21.62 33.22
C THR A 644 20.67 22.81 33.05
N ASP A 645 21.74 22.68 32.29
CA ASP A 645 22.73 23.76 32.11
C ASP A 645 22.15 25.00 31.42
N TRP A 646 21.16 24.77 30.51
CA TRP A 646 20.59 25.82 29.68
C TRP A 646 19.11 26.09 29.96
N CYS A 647 18.43 25.17 30.67
CA CYS A 647 17.00 25.26 30.92
C CYS A 647 16.67 25.39 32.42
N ARG A 648 16.12 26.54 32.80
CA ARG A 648 15.69 26.81 34.20
C ARG A 648 14.61 25.85 34.75
N TYR A 649 13.99 25.04 33.88
CA TYR A 649 12.94 24.09 34.28
C TYR A 649 13.46 22.65 34.39
N GLY A 650 14.73 22.39 34.04
CA GLY A 650 15.32 21.07 34.12
C GLY A 650 15.34 20.56 35.57
N GLN A 651 14.91 19.31 35.74
CA GLN A 651 14.89 18.63 37.05
C GLN A 651 16.11 17.70 37.21
N GLN A 652 16.51 17.04 36.13
CA GLN A 652 17.67 16.17 36.04
C GLN A 652 18.48 16.47 34.78
N ASP A 653 19.74 16.04 34.72
CA ASP A 653 20.59 16.20 33.54
C ASP A 653 20.19 15.26 32.40
N SER A 654 19.24 15.71 31.61
CA SER A 654 18.74 14.95 30.48
C SER A 654 19.74 14.78 29.33
N VAL A 655 20.71 15.67 29.21
CA VAL A 655 21.73 15.58 28.15
C VAL A 655 22.75 14.48 28.51
N ALA A 656 23.27 14.47 29.72
CA ALA A 656 24.17 13.41 30.17
C ALA A 656 23.50 12.02 30.11
N MET A 657 22.23 11.92 30.55
CA MET A 657 21.49 10.67 30.50
C MET A 657 21.24 10.22 29.04
N ALA A 658 20.86 11.12 28.13
CA ALA A 658 20.66 10.78 26.74
C ALA A 658 21.97 10.34 26.06
N ILE A 659 23.10 10.99 26.35
CA ILE A 659 24.42 10.58 25.87
C ILE A 659 24.74 9.17 26.36
N ASN A 660 24.56 8.92 27.65
CA ASN A 660 24.83 7.62 28.26
C ASN A 660 24.01 6.51 27.61
N LEU A 661 22.70 6.70 27.46
CA LEU A 661 21.82 5.73 26.79
C LEU A 661 22.19 5.53 25.31
N GLU A 662 22.54 6.60 24.58
CA GLU A 662 22.92 6.46 23.17
C GLU A 662 24.23 5.70 23.01
N LEU A 663 25.23 5.96 23.86
CA LEU A 663 26.50 5.26 23.81
C LEU A 663 26.41 3.83 24.35
N ARG A 664 25.53 3.54 25.33
CA ARG A 664 25.30 2.19 25.82
C ARG A 664 24.69 1.28 24.75
N TYR A 665 23.68 1.76 24.03
CA TYR A 665 22.93 0.94 23.08
C TYR A 665 23.31 1.16 21.61
N ARG A 666 24.40 1.86 21.33
CA ARG A 666 24.93 2.03 19.98
C ARG A 666 25.24 0.67 19.35
N GLY A 667 24.87 0.48 18.08
CA GLY A 667 25.03 -0.80 17.39
C GLY A 667 24.02 -1.88 17.75
N LEU A 668 23.15 -1.68 18.76
CA LEU A 668 22.15 -2.66 19.17
C LEU A 668 21.21 -3.01 18.01
N ARG A 669 21.18 -4.31 17.67
CA ARG A 669 20.28 -4.84 16.64
C ARG A 669 18.98 -5.31 17.27
N SER A 670 17.87 -5.10 16.58
CA SER A 670 16.53 -5.37 17.09
C SER A 670 15.58 -5.77 15.97
N PRO A 671 14.41 -6.38 16.25
CA PRO A 671 13.43 -6.77 15.24
C PRO A 671 12.97 -5.60 14.36
N HIS A 672 12.92 -4.39 14.91
CA HIS A 672 12.58 -3.15 14.19
C HIS A 672 13.37 -1.98 14.78
N LYS A 673 13.36 -0.83 14.09
CA LYS A 673 14.04 0.40 14.55
C LYS A 673 13.60 0.82 15.97
N LEU A 674 14.56 1.22 16.77
CA LEU A 674 14.34 1.78 18.10
C LEU A 674 14.63 3.28 18.10
N LYS A 675 13.84 4.03 18.85
CA LYS A 675 14.02 5.46 19.11
C LYS A 675 13.80 5.73 20.56
N MET A 676 14.65 6.56 21.14
CA MET A 676 14.54 6.98 22.54
C MET A 676 14.41 8.50 22.65
N GLY A 677 13.94 8.98 23.78
CA GLY A 677 13.88 10.39 24.10
C GLY A 677 13.99 10.63 25.60
N VAL A 678 14.84 11.58 25.98
CA VAL A 678 15.09 11.97 27.39
C VAL A 678 14.71 13.43 27.58
N SER A 679 13.65 13.68 28.34
CA SER A 679 13.19 15.02 28.69
C SER A 679 13.56 15.38 30.12
N GLY A 680 14.18 16.52 30.30
CA GLY A 680 14.64 17.02 31.61
C GLY A 680 13.52 17.50 32.54
N CYS A 681 12.27 17.46 32.12
CA CYS A 681 11.08 17.77 32.94
C CYS A 681 9.78 17.34 32.20
N ALA A 682 8.65 17.47 32.89
CA ALA A 682 7.31 17.11 32.38
C ALA A 682 6.83 17.91 31.15
N ARG A 683 7.58 18.93 30.66
CA ARG A 683 7.26 19.64 29.40
C ARG A 683 7.57 18.85 28.14
N GLU A 684 8.33 17.76 28.28
CA GLU A 684 8.57 16.79 27.20
C GLU A 684 9.14 17.36 25.89
N CYS A 685 10.08 18.29 25.97
CA CYS A 685 10.70 18.90 24.78
C CYS A 685 11.45 17.89 23.89
N ALA A 686 11.83 16.70 24.40
CA ALA A 686 12.39 15.60 23.62
C ALA A 686 11.33 14.64 23.05
N GLU A 687 10.04 14.90 23.24
CA GLU A 687 8.91 14.06 22.77
C GLU A 687 9.04 12.60 23.27
N ALA A 688 9.38 12.43 24.54
CA ALA A 688 9.70 11.14 25.15
C ALA A 688 8.57 10.11 25.01
N ARG A 689 7.31 10.51 25.27
CA ARG A 689 6.14 9.61 25.14
C ARG A 689 5.77 9.23 23.72
N GLY A 690 6.39 9.82 22.70
CA GLY A 690 6.26 9.40 21.31
C GLY A 690 7.37 8.44 20.83
N LYS A 691 8.18 7.87 21.74
CA LYS A 691 9.32 7.02 21.43
C LYS A 691 9.14 5.61 22.00
N ASP A 692 9.90 4.66 21.45
CA ASP A 692 9.92 3.26 21.92
C ASP A 692 10.31 3.20 23.39
N ILE A 693 11.29 4.03 23.80
CA ILE A 693 11.69 4.30 25.18
C ILE A 693 11.61 5.80 25.43
N GLY A 694 10.83 6.19 26.41
CA GLY A 694 10.69 7.58 26.87
C GLY A 694 11.14 7.74 28.31
N VAL A 695 12.04 8.69 28.57
CA VAL A 695 12.53 9.01 29.89
C VAL A 695 12.19 10.46 30.23
N ILE A 696 11.53 10.68 31.37
CA ILE A 696 11.11 12.02 31.81
C ILE A 696 11.59 12.23 33.21
N ALA A 697 12.37 13.30 33.41
CA ALA A 697 12.87 13.69 34.71
C ALA A 697 11.76 14.20 35.66
N THR A 698 11.87 13.80 36.92
CA THR A 698 11.12 14.31 38.07
C THR A 698 12.08 14.89 39.12
N GLU A 699 11.55 15.50 40.18
CA GLU A 699 12.38 15.97 41.29
C GLU A 699 13.09 14.82 42.03
N GLN A 700 12.52 13.60 41.94
CA GLN A 700 12.99 12.43 42.68
C GLN A 700 13.83 11.46 41.84
N GLY A 701 13.94 11.68 40.51
CA GLY A 701 14.68 10.83 39.59
C GLY A 701 14.04 10.79 38.19
N TRP A 702 13.79 9.60 37.64
CA TRP A 702 13.32 9.40 36.31
C TRP A 702 12.05 8.56 36.25
N ASN A 703 11.14 8.96 35.39
CA ASN A 703 10.02 8.13 34.97
C ASN A 703 10.35 7.45 33.64
N LEU A 704 10.18 6.12 33.58
CA LEU A 704 10.37 5.30 32.37
C LEU A 704 9.06 4.99 31.72
N TYR A 705 8.92 5.38 30.44
CA TYR A 705 7.79 5.09 29.57
C TYR A 705 8.23 4.19 28.43
N VAL A 706 7.38 3.24 28.02
CA VAL A 706 7.70 2.25 26.97
C VAL A 706 6.55 2.06 25.99
N GLY A 707 6.87 1.56 24.78
CA GLY A 707 5.87 1.22 23.76
C GLY A 707 5.27 2.40 23.01
N GLY A 708 5.95 3.55 22.95
CA GLY A 708 5.50 4.69 22.16
C GLY A 708 5.84 4.58 20.67
N ASN A 709 4.98 5.16 19.84
CA ASN A 709 5.17 5.21 18.40
C ASN A 709 4.53 6.47 17.82
N ALA A 710 5.33 7.35 17.19
CA ALA A 710 4.88 8.52 16.44
C ALA A 710 4.89 8.27 14.91
N GLY A 711 4.55 7.05 14.47
CA GLY A 711 4.48 6.66 13.06
C GLY A 711 3.06 6.76 12.49
N ALA A 712 2.78 5.98 11.42
CA ALA A 712 1.49 5.95 10.75
C ALA A 712 0.31 5.56 11.67
N THR A 713 0.59 4.74 12.69
CA THR A 713 -0.38 4.43 13.76
C THR A 713 0.21 4.93 15.08
N PRO A 714 -0.08 6.19 15.48
CA PRO A 714 0.49 6.77 16.69
C PRO A 714 0.01 6.04 17.94
N ARG A 715 0.94 5.76 18.86
CA ARG A 715 0.64 5.26 20.21
C ARG A 715 1.47 6.01 21.23
N GLN A 716 0.85 6.41 22.32
CA GLN A 716 1.56 7.04 23.42
C GLN A 716 2.26 5.96 24.25
N ALA A 717 3.53 6.20 24.62
CA ALA A 717 4.26 5.34 25.52
C ALA A 717 3.59 5.30 26.91
N GLN A 718 3.55 4.14 27.51
CA GLN A 718 2.90 3.90 28.79
C GLN A 718 3.95 3.86 29.91
N LEU A 719 3.58 4.30 31.12
CA LEU A 719 4.47 4.35 32.26
C LEU A 719 4.78 2.92 32.74
N LEU A 720 6.05 2.53 32.66
CA LEU A 720 6.55 1.26 33.20
C LEU A 720 6.92 1.40 34.67
N ALA A 721 7.74 2.38 35.02
CA ALA A 721 8.20 2.64 36.38
C ALA A 721 8.46 4.14 36.59
N LYS A 722 8.43 4.59 37.85
CA LYS A 722 8.58 5.99 38.23
C LYS A 722 9.67 6.20 39.30
N ASP A 723 10.15 7.42 39.39
CA ASP A 723 11.08 7.92 40.43
C ASP A 723 12.35 7.06 40.54
N LEU A 724 12.90 6.63 39.41
CA LEU A 724 14.05 5.75 39.29
C LEU A 724 15.37 6.52 39.48
N THR A 725 16.38 5.87 40.11
CA THR A 725 17.77 6.31 40.04
C THR A 725 18.35 6.02 38.66
N ASP A 726 19.48 6.63 38.30
CA ASP A 726 20.17 6.41 37.02
C ASP A 726 20.49 4.93 36.80
N GLU A 727 20.99 4.22 37.80
CA GLU A 727 21.34 2.82 37.71
C GLU A 727 20.11 1.92 37.52
N THR A 728 19.03 2.21 38.25
CA THR A 728 17.80 1.44 38.15
C THR A 728 17.09 1.68 36.79
N LEU A 729 17.10 2.93 36.30
CA LEU A 729 16.59 3.28 35.00
C LEU A 729 17.29 2.49 33.88
N ILE A 730 18.65 2.50 33.90
CA ILE A 730 19.44 1.79 32.88
C ILE A 730 19.15 0.29 32.95
N ARG A 731 19.13 -0.30 34.16
CA ARG A 731 18.80 -1.72 34.35
C ARG A 731 17.43 -2.11 33.80
N TYR A 732 16.41 -1.30 34.05
CA TYR A 732 15.07 -1.59 33.52
C TYR A 732 14.99 -1.41 32.00
N ILE A 733 15.74 -0.48 31.43
CA ILE A 733 15.85 -0.33 29.97
C ILE A 733 16.57 -1.54 29.37
N ASP A 734 17.66 -2.01 29.97
CA ASP A 734 18.39 -3.23 29.57
C ASP A 734 17.47 -4.44 29.52
N ARG A 735 16.74 -4.69 30.61
CA ARG A 735 15.78 -5.81 30.70
C ARG A 735 14.66 -5.70 29.66
N TYR A 736 14.07 -4.50 29.53
CA TYR A 736 12.99 -4.27 28.56
C TYR A 736 13.45 -4.50 27.11
N LEU A 737 14.59 -3.95 26.72
CA LEU A 737 15.13 -4.11 25.38
C LEU A 737 15.54 -5.55 25.08
N ALA A 738 16.22 -6.23 26.04
CA ALA A 738 16.60 -7.63 25.90
C ALA A 738 15.35 -8.52 25.77
N PHE A 739 14.33 -8.28 26.61
CA PHE A 739 13.06 -9.02 26.57
C PHE A 739 12.32 -8.79 25.24
N TYR A 740 12.25 -7.55 24.76
CA TYR A 740 11.67 -7.23 23.45
C TYR A 740 12.42 -7.89 22.30
N ILE A 741 13.76 -7.83 22.27
CA ILE A 741 14.58 -8.38 21.19
C ILE A 741 14.40 -9.91 21.09
N ARG A 742 14.28 -10.59 22.24
CA ARG A 742 14.11 -12.04 22.30
C ARG A 742 12.70 -12.49 21.87
N ASN A 743 11.66 -11.74 22.25
CA ASN A 743 10.28 -12.19 22.16
C ASN A 743 9.45 -11.56 21.03
N ALA A 744 9.85 -10.41 20.49
CA ALA A 744 9.11 -9.75 19.45
C ALA A 744 9.25 -10.48 18.11
N ASP A 745 8.19 -10.42 17.30
CA ASP A 745 8.18 -11.02 15.98
C ASP A 745 8.97 -10.16 14.96
N ARG A 746 9.12 -10.69 13.75
CA ARG A 746 9.81 -10.03 12.64
C ARG A 746 9.15 -8.70 12.30
N LEU A 747 9.96 -7.63 12.22
CA LEU A 747 9.52 -6.27 11.92
C LEU A 747 8.46 -5.69 12.89
N GLN A 748 8.28 -6.31 14.05
CA GLN A 748 7.33 -5.85 15.06
C GLN A 748 7.93 -4.71 15.89
N ARG A 749 7.23 -3.57 15.98
CA ARG A 749 7.59 -2.43 16.83
C ARG A 749 7.26 -2.73 18.29
N THR A 750 7.96 -2.07 19.21
CA THR A 750 7.70 -2.15 20.66
C THR A 750 6.24 -1.89 21.02
N ALA A 751 5.59 -0.91 20.39
CA ALA A 751 4.19 -0.58 20.61
C ALA A 751 3.21 -1.69 20.17
N ALA A 752 3.48 -2.38 19.07
CA ALA A 752 2.69 -3.51 18.61
C ALA A 752 2.95 -4.75 19.48
N TRP A 753 4.22 -5.05 19.72
CA TRP A 753 4.62 -6.17 20.59
C TRP A 753 3.99 -6.06 21.98
N GLN A 754 4.07 -4.89 22.63
CA GLN A 754 3.49 -4.66 23.95
C GLN A 754 1.96 -4.86 23.96
N ALA A 755 1.27 -4.56 22.86
CA ALA A 755 -0.18 -4.75 22.75
C ALA A 755 -0.59 -6.21 22.51
N GLU A 756 0.31 -7.02 21.96
CA GLU A 756 0.07 -8.42 21.59
C GLU A 756 0.60 -9.41 22.63
N VAL A 757 1.51 -8.99 23.52
CA VAL A 757 1.98 -9.83 24.63
C VAL A 757 0.81 -10.11 25.59
N GLU A 758 0.61 -11.37 25.94
CA GLU A 758 -0.39 -11.77 26.92
C GLU A 758 -0.15 -11.06 28.27
N GLY A 759 -1.16 -10.43 28.81
CA GLY A 759 -1.05 -9.55 29.97
C GLY A 759 -0.50 -8.15 29.68
N GLY A 760 -0.10 -7.86 28.43
CA GLY A 760 0.32 -6.52 27.99
C GLY A 760 1.42 -5.88 28.84
N LEU A 761 1.28 -4.58 29.14
CA LEU A 761 2.25 -3.82 29.93
C LEU A 761 2.44 -4.37 31.35
N ASP A 762 1.38 -4.90 31.95
CA ASP A 762 1.45 -5.40 33.33
C ASP A 762 2.36 -6.64 33.40
N HIS A 763 2.22 -7.58 32.46
CA HIS A 763 3.14 -8.72 32.35
C HIS A 763 4.58 -8.26 32.10
N ILE A 764 4.77 -7.29 31.18
CA ILE A 764 6.12 -6.73 30.92
C ILE A 764 6.71 -6.10 32.18
N ARG A 765 5.88 -5.41 32.98
CA ARG A 765 6.30 -4.83 34.26
C ARG A 765 6.72 -5.91 35.26
N ASP A 766 5.90 -6.96 35.41
CA ASP A 766 6.19 -8.09 36.29
C ASP A 766 7.53 -8.74 35.94
N VAL A 767 7.84 -8.89 34.64
CA VAL A 767 9.13 -9.46 34.18
C VAL A 767 10.29 -8.48 34.37
N VAL A 768 10.14 -7.22 33.96
CA VAL A 768 11.25 -6.24 33.90
C VAL A 768 11.56 -5.68 35.30
N VAL A 769 10.52 -5.33 36.06
CA VAL A 769 10.66 -4.68 37.36
C VAL A 769 10.73 -5.69 38.49
N ASP A 770 9.81 -6.65 38.52
CA ASP A 770 9.63 -7.58 39.64
C ASP A 770 10.32 -8.94 39.42
N ASP A 771 10.91 -9.15 38.21
CA ASP A 771 11.62 -10.42 37.88
C ASP A 771 10.76 -11.68 38.07
N SER A 772 9.50 -11.60 37.73
CA SER A 772 8.56 -12.69 37.96
C SER A 772 8.91 -14.02 37.27
N LEU A 773 9.72 -13.97 36.22
CA LEU A 773 10.24 -15.16 35.52
C LEU A 773 11.62 -15.62 36.00
N GLY A 774 12.28 -14.88 36.89
CA GLY A 774 13.62 -15.18 37.35
C GLY A 774 14.72 -15.12 36.28
N ILE A 775 14.53 -14.22 35.26
CA ILE A 775 15.43 -14.08 34.10
C ILE A 775 16.17 -12.71 34.06
N ALA A 776 16.01 -11.90 35.06
CA ALA A 776 16.58 -10.55 35.08
C ALA A 776 18.09 -10.54 34.83
N ASP A 777 18.85 -11.43 35.53
CA ASP A 777 20.30 -11.55 35.36
C ASP A 777 20.68 -11.96 33.92
N ASP A 778 19.91 -12.85 33.26
CA ASP A 778 20.13 -13.28 31.87
C ASP A 778 19.83 -12.16 30.85
N LEU A 779 18.81 -11.32 31.13
CA LEU A 779 18.50 -10.16 30.31
C LEU A 779 19.59 -9.07 30.46
N GLU A 780 20.09 -8.81 31.67
CA GLU A 780 21.16 -7.86 31.94
C GLU A 780 22.48 -8.35 31.30
N ALA A 781 22.83 -9.62 31.46
CA ALA A 781 24.02 -10.22 30.88
C ALA A 781 24.00 -10.18 29.33
N PHE A 782 22.84 -10.32 28.71
CA PHE A 782 22.69 -10.15 27.26
C PHE A 782 23.07 -8.72 26.83
N MET A 783 22.63 -7.71 27.58
CA MET A 783 22.93 -6.32 27.27
C MET A 783 24.39 -5.95 27.61
N ASP A 784 24.94 -6.46 28.70
CA ASP A 784 26.35 -6.26 29.07
C ASP A 784 27.29 -6.89 28.04
N HIS A 785 26.93 -8.06 27.48
CA HIS A 785 27.66 -8.66 26.37
C HIS A 785 27.68 -7.74 25.13
N HIS A 786 26.51 -7.17 24.77
CA HIS A 786 26.41 -6.18 23.70
C HIS A 786 27.35 -4.99 23.95
N VAL A 787 27.31 -4.40 25.15
CA VAL A 787 28.12 -3.22 25.49
C VAL A 787 29.61 -3.53 25.42
N ALA A 788 30.02 -4.70 25.91
CA ALA A 788 31.43 -5.11 25.97
C ALA A 788 32.05 -5.40 24.60
N ASN A 789 31.22 -5.81 23.61
CA ASN A 789 31.69 -6.23 22.29
C ASN A 789 31.32 -5.24 21.16
N TYR A 790 30.91 -4.02 21.51
CA TYR A 790 30.63 -3.01 20.49
C TYR A 790 31.89 -2.63 19.71
N SER A 791 31.77 -2.57 18.37
CA SER A 791 32.76 -1.96 17.48
C SER A 791 32.08 -1.04 16.48
N ASP A 792 32.80 0.02 16.03
CA ASP A 792 32.27 0.91 14.99
C ASP A 792 32.41 0.28 13.60
N GLU A 793 31.30 0.10 12.91
CA GLU A 793 31.25 -0.54 11.58
C GLU A 793 32.08 0.20 10.51
N TRP A 794 32.21 1.53 10.60
CA TRP A 794 33.05 2.30 9.67
C TRP A 794 34.53 2.01 9.92
N GLN A 795 34.94 2.00 11.18
CA GLN A 795 36.32 1.69 11.56
C GLN A 795 36.70 0.26 11.17
N ASP A 796 35.77 -0.69 11.33
CA ASP A 796 36.00 -2.09 10.97
C ASP A 796 36.14 -2.28 9.46
N VAL A 797 35.40 -1.53 8.65
CA VAL A 797 35.60 -1.52 7.19
C VAL A 797 36.93 -0.93 6.81
N LEU A 798 37.29 0.23 7.39
CA LEU A 798 38.56 0.92 7.05
C LEU A 798 39.80 0.12 7.45
N ASN A 799 39.69 -0.72 8.45
CA ASN A 799 40.77 -1.59 8.93
C ASN A 799 40.90 -2.92 8.17
N ASP A 800 39.92 -3.26 7.30
CA ASP A 800 39.89 -4.52 6.56
C ASP A 800 40.01 -4.29 5.04
N PRO A 801 41.17 -4.59 4.42
CA PRO A 801 41.36 -4.41 2.99
C PRO A 801 40.41 -5.21 2.09
N GLU A 802 39.91 -6.38 2.57
CA GLU A 802 38.94 -7.17 1.82
C GLU A 802 37.55 -6.50 1.82
N LYS A 803 37.17 -5.90 2.93
CA LYS A 803 35.91 -5.13 3.02
C LYS A 803 35.96 -3.87 2.17
N LEU A 804 37.12 -3.21 2.09
CA LEU A 804 37.31 -2.00 1.27
C LEU A 804 37.12 -2.27 -0.24
N LYS A 805 37.39 -3.47 -0.74
CA LYS A 805 37.16 -3.85 -2.15
C LYS A 805 35.71 -3.71 -2.60
N ARG A 806 34.76 -3.62 -1.70
CA ARG A 806 33.33 -3.47 -2.00
C ARG A 806 32.92 -2.04 -2.35
N PHE A 807 33.78 -1.06 -2.06
CA PHE A 807 33.47 0.36 -2.23
C PHE A 807 33.97 0.87 -3.60
N VAL A 808 33.53 0.21 -4.64
CA VAL A 808 33.74 0.56 -6.05
C VAL A 808 32.44 0.39 -6.81
N SER A 809 32.19 1.25 -7.79
CA SER A 809 30.98 1.11 -8.63
C SER A 809 31.06 -0.13 -9.52
N PHE A 810 32.25 -0.43 -10.06
CA PHE A 810 32.47 -1.59 -10.95
C PHE A 810 33.73 -2.35 -10.55
N ILE A 811 33.57 -3.65 -10.20
CA ILE A 811 34.71 -4.50 -9.80
C ILE A 811 35.77 -4.58 -10.89
N ASN A 812 35.35 -4.65 -12.16
CA ASN A 812 36.27 -4.76 -13.30
C ASN A 812 36.83 -3.40 -13.78
N ALA A 813 36.35 -2.29 -13.22
CA ALA A 813 36.82 -0.93 -13.52
C ALA A 813 36.71 -0.08 -12.23
N PRO A 814 37.53 -0.34 -11.20
CA PRO A 814 37.40 0.26 -9.88
C PRO A 814 37.57 1.79 -9.88
N ASP A 815 38.27 2.35 -10.83
CA ASP A 815 38.47 3.79 -10.96
C ASP A 815 37.37 4.50 -11.76
N MET A 816 36.34 3.76 -12.22
CA MET A 816 35.26 4.33 -13.02
C MET A 816 34.02 4.52 -12.12
N PRO A 817 33.58 5.76 -11.88
CA PRO A 817 32.34 6.01 -11.15
C PRO A 817 31.12 5.60 -11.99
N ASP A 818 29.99 5.29 -11.32
CA ASP A 818 28.74 4.95 -12.00
C ASP A 818 28.21 6.16 -12.80
N PRO A 819 28.15 6.09 -14.15
CA PRO A 819 27.69 7.20 -14.98
C PRO A 819 26.18 7.45 -14.88
N THR A 820 25.42 6.52 -14.31
CA THR A 820 23.96 6.68 -14.10
C THR A 820 23.65 7.56 -12.90
N VAL A 821 24.58 7.74 -11.96
CA VAL A 821 24.45 8.65 -10.83
C VAL A 821 24.75 10.07 -11.27
N GLN A 822 23.72 10.84 -11.59
CA GLN A 822 23.82 12.22 -12.02
C GLN A 822 23.36 13.19 -10.93
N PHE A 823 23.86 14.43 -10.97
CA PHE A 823 23.56 15.46 -9.99
C PHE A 823 23.11 16.75 -10.70
N GLU A 824 22.19 17.47 -10.07
CA GLU A 824 21.78 18.82 -10.45
C GLU A 824 21.97 19.81 -9.30
N GLU A 825 21.96 21.11 -9.57
CA GLU A 825 22.02 22.11 -8.51
C GLU A 825 20.65 22.23 -7.80
N HIS A 826 20.67 22.24 -6.46
CA HIS A 826 19.46 22.42 -5.69
C HIS A 826 18.87 23.84 -5.90
N PRO A 827 17.57 24.00 -6.18
CA PRO A 827 16.96 25.30 -6.46
C PRO A 827 17.16 26.38 -5.38
N GLN A 828 17.42 25.99 -4.14
CA GLN A 828 17.60 26.88 -2.99
C GLN A 828 19.07 27.19 -2.66
N GLY A 829 19.99 26.95 -3.58
CA GLY A 829 21.37 27.40 -3.51
C GLY A 829 22.44 26.35 -3.62
N GLY A 830 23.25 26.46 -4.67
CA GLY A 830 24.63 26.06 -4.85
C GLY A 830 25.10 24.65 -4.47
N ARG A 831 24.19 23.73 -4.14
CA ARG A 831 24.52 22.35 -3.76
C ARG A 831 23.99 21.36 -4.76
N LYS A 832 24.81 20.36 -5.07
CA LYS A 832 24.40 19.28 -5.95
C LYS A 832 23.48 18.32 -5.21
N VAL A 833 22.34 18.02 -5.80
CA VAL A 833 21.45 16.94 -5.37
C VAL A 833 21.37 15.90 -6.46
N PRO A 834 21.29 14.61 -6.11
CA PRO A 834 21.14 13.56 -7.10
C PRO A 834 19.81 13.70 -7.84
N LEU A 835 19.82 13.51 -9.15
CA LEU A 835 18.61 13.43 -9.96
C LEU A 835 17.75 12.26 -9.47
N MET A 836 16.48 12.53 -9.21
CA MET A 836 15.53 11.52 -8.69
C MET A 836 15.03 10.55 -9.77
N THR A 837 15.23 10.88 -11.04
CA THR A 837 14.91 10.03 -12.18
C THR A 837 16.19 9.72 -12.97
N PRO A 838 16.54 8.46 -13.22
CA PRO A 838 17.54 8.16 -14.22
C PRO A 838 16.98 8.65 -15.56
N THR A 839 17.59 9.70 -16.11
CA THR A 839 17.41 10.02 -17.52
C THR A 839 18.06 8.87 -18.28
N ILE A 840 17.30 7.88 -18.70
CA ILE A 840 17.72 7.00 -19.76
C ILE A 840 17.79 7.89 -20.99
N SER A 841 18.96 8.48 -21.24
CA SER A 841 19.21 9.09 -22.53
C SER A 841 19.15 7.93 -23.51
N ALA A 842 18.13 7.93 -24.38
CA ALA A 842 18.15 7.09 -25.55
C ALA A 842 19.44 7.43 -26.30
N ALA A 843 20.46 6.62 -26.11
CA ALA A 843 21.62 6.65 -26.96
C ALA A 843 21.14 6.19 -28.34
N ASN A 844 21.30 7.06 -29.34
CA ASN A 844 21.02 6.91 -30.77
C ASN A 844 21.22 5.50 -31.32
#